data_c080e5bfa9c8df2c8b95f84700907898
#
_entry.id   c080e5bfa9c8df2c8b95f84700907898
#
_cell.length_a   1.000
_cell.length_b   1.000
_cell.length_c   1.000
_cell.angle_alpha   90.00
_cell.angle_beta   90.00
_cell.angle_gamma   90.00
#
_symmetry.space_group_name_H-M   'P 1'
#
loop_
_entity.id
_entity.type
_entity.pdbx_description
1 polymer ?
#
loop_
_entity_poly.entity_id
_entity_poly.type
_entity_poly.pdbx_seq_one_letter_code
_entity_poly.pdbx_strand_id
1 'polypeptide(L)'
;MAIVGSYFYDSAMEKYALNIIVDRTIIGSVISLVLFAIAFSFNLASGYILYIPYVWVALFGLLTASQFWIMANLVYNVREAKRVFGFIGAGAIAGGIFGGYLTSLLTKILYTENLLFVAAALLLCCLPITRYIWSTEVVKLNPFQVSGRSTPKGESPFRLIKQSKLLSLIALVIGISVLIAKLVDYQYSDYASRFIQNQDELTSFFGFWFSTLSVISLLIQLFLTKRIVGTFGVGKSLLWLPTGILIGSVLLLILPQLWVVVFIKIVDGSLKQSVNKAATELLSIPIPIEIKKKTKTFTDVVVDSIATGLAGFILIFFINALEIPSTYISLIIIILISLWLYFIYHLRREYIIAFKGLLEQSGVKKEKVDKKEIKVTSIIDTVVRVLNSGTENQILHMLHKTLEVKDERFFYAIKNLLSYPSAKVRALAIENLYFLNTENLCVPIQDLIMDKDQQVTTSAFRYLLKNYDQDQVQLFNTYLNVEDNTIANAALVGLSLELRNNTLLQGRFSLDNRIENALSQLTYLSSEEEKTNKIQAILEAIGNAKVERFYDVIKVHIDSGNSAVANTAIIAASKTLNEQFVSLIVAKLSGKETRKSSVEALYFFGEPIIDILYEKVLRENEVEMEDAAVVVLVMEKFASQKAVNTLIKLTGETEHTIKIEAIEVLKRLKWKYPHLKINDRFIVDRILDECNLYQNTLSVIHSQIIIRYKRNSEIPESREENEARNGLIHLLEMRLDRQLQRIFKFLGIKYPPQDVDPILNSILHGKEEQRIHAIEFLDNILDIQLKKELIPVAESTLLETGSEKKLKNLNIKVLSEFECYTALLKRKDVKLRLAVLYLIEKINEPKYNSLLEMALDDSHEKVRKKAAEILQSTEKTTF
;
A
#
# COMPACT_ATOMS: atom_id res chain seq x y z
N MET A 1 -35.89 -13.43 -26.46
CA MET A 1 -34.84 -14.06 -27.31
C MET A 1 -33.42 -13.93 -26.68
N ALA A 2 -32.96 -12.74 -26.30
CA ALA A 2 -31.63 -12.59 -25.71
C ALA A 2 -31.42 -13.41 -24.41
N ILE A 3 -32.40 -13.49 -23.51
CA ILE A 3 -32.35 -14.32 -22.31
C ILE A 3 -32.26 -15.81 -22.63
N VAL A 4 -33.01 -16.27 -23.64
CA VAL A 4 -32.97 -17.68 -24.08
C VAL A 4 -31.63 -17.99 -24.73
N GLY A 5 -31.12 -17.10 -25.59
CA GLY A 5 -29.79 -17.25 -26.21
C GLY A 5 -28.68 -17.29 -25.17
N SER A 6 -28.71 -16.41 -24.16
CA SER A 6 -27.74 -16.41 -23.04
C SER A 6 -27.79 -17.71 -22.25
N TYR A 7 -28.96 -18.24 -21.94
CA TYR A 7 -29.10 -19.48 -21.21
C TYR A 7 -28.48 -20.68 -21.95
N PHE A 8 -28.73 -20.83 -23.26
CA PHE A 8 -28.08 -21.85 -24.07
C PHE A 8 -26.58 -21.67 -24.16
N TYR A 9 -26.13 -20.44 -24.29
CA TYR A 9 -24.69 -20.13 -24.31
C TYR A 9 -24.02 -20.47 -22.98
N ASP A 10 -24.60 -20.10 -21.85
CA ASP A 10 -24.07 -20.40 -20.52
C ASP A 10 -24.00 -21.93 -20.30
N SER A 11 -25.02 -22.69 -20.72
CA SER A 11 -25.02 -24.16 -20.65
C SER A 11 -23.91 -24.76 -21.52
N ALA A 12 -23.64 -24.18 -22.70
CA ALA A 12 -22.54 -24.62 -23.56
C ALA A 12 -21.16 -24.30 -22.92
N MET A 13 -20.99 -23.14 -22.26
CA MET A 13 -19.76 -22.76 -21.58
C MET A 13 -19.41 -23.65 -20.39
N GLU A 14 -20.40 -24.31 -19.79
CA GLU A 14 -20.15 -25.30 -18.73
C GLU A 14 -19.64 -26.65 -19.24
N LYS A 15 -19.97 -26.98 -20.49
CA LYS A 15 -19.67 -28.29 -21.09
C LYS A 15 -18.45 -28.29 -21.99
N TYR A 16 -18.13 -27.18 -22.63
CA TYR A 16 -17.12 -27.11 -23.67
C TYR A 16 -16.10 -26.03 -23.41
N ALA A 17 -14.85 -26.23 -23.87
CA ALA A 17 -13.81 -25.23 -23.83
C ALA A 17 -14.12 -24.02 -24.72
N LEU A 18 -13.65 -22.81 -24.35
CA LEU A 18 -13.98 -21.57 -25.05
C LEU A 18 -13.64 -21.61 -26.57
N ASN A 19 -12.50 -22.21 -26.95
CA ASN A 19 -12.10 -22.34 -28.35
C ASN A 19 -13.13 -23.14 -29.17
N ILE A 20 -13.67 -24.25 -28.59
CA ILE A 20 -14.69 -25.09 -29.24
C ILE A 20 -15.99 -24.30 -29.41
N ILE A 21 -16.34 -23.46 -28.41
CA ILE A 21 -17.56 -22.66 -28.48
C ILE A 21 -17.40 -21.57 -29.54
N VAL A 22 -16.25 -20.88 -29.60
CA VAL A 22 -15.98 -19.85 -30.62
C VAL A 22 -16.05 -20.47 -32.01
N ASP A 23 -15.37 -21.59 -32.25
CA ASP A 23 -15.41 -22.29 -33.53
C ASP A 23 -16.83 -22.68 -33.93
N ARG A 24 -17.62 -23.27 -33.01
CA ARG A 24 -19.02 -23.66 -33.25
C ARG A 24 -19.92 -22.47 -33.51
N THR A 25 -19.70 -21.36 -32.80
CA THR A 25 -20.45 -20.12 -33.01
C THR A 25 -20.18 -19.55 -34.42
N ILE A 26 -18.93 -19.50 -34.85
CA ILE A 26 -18.58 -19.02 -36.20
C ILE A 26 -19.15 -19.96 -37.28
N ILE A 27 -18.97 -21.25 -37.16
CA ILE A 27 -19.45 -22.23 -38.14
C ILE A 27 -20.99 -22.21 -38.19
N GLY A 28 -21.66 -22.21 -37.04
CA GLY A 28 -23.11 -22.13 -36.99
C GLY A 28 -23.66 -20.85 -37.60
N SER A 29 -22.93 -19.76 -37.43
CA SER A 29 -23.30 -18.47 -38.05
C SER A 29 -23.11 -18.45 -39.55
N VAL A 30 -22.02 -19.03 -40.04
CA VAL A 30 -21.80 -19.21 -41.49
C VAL A 30 -22.93 -20.02 -42.11
N ILE A 31 -23.29 -21.15 -41.51
CA ILE A 31 -24.39 -22.00 -41.98
C ILE A 31 -25.71 -21.22 -41.98
N SER A 32 -26.01 -20.48 -40.93
CA SER A 32 -27.24 -19.67 -40.82
C SER A 32 -27.29 -18.56 -41.87
N LEU A 33 -26.19 -17.85 -42.11
CA LEU A 33 -26.13 -16.84 -43.16
C LEU A 33 -26.36 -17.42 -44.57
N VAL A 34 -25.75 -18.55 -44.87
CA VAL A 34 -25.95 -19.24 -46.12
C VAL A 34 -27.40 -19.67 -46.29
N LEU A 35 -28.03 -20.23 -45.25
CA LEU A 35 -29.45 -20.61 -45.25
C LEU A 35 -30.36 -19.39 -45.49
N PHE A 36 -30.08 -18.25 -44.82
CA PHE A 36 -30.82 -17.01 -45.07
C PHE A 36 -30.65 -16.50 -46.51
N ALA A 37 -29.41 -16.53 -47.01
CA ALA A 37 -29.12 -16.10 -48.38
C ALA A 37 -29.93 -16.95 -49.39
N ILE A 38 -29.93 -18.28 -49.23
CA ILE A 38 -30.73 -19.17 -50.05
C ILE A 38 -32.23 -18.89 -49.93
N ALA A 39 -32.75 -18.72 -48.71
CA ALA A 39 -34.17 -18.42 -48.49
C ALA A 39 -34.61 -17.10 -49.13
N PHE A 40 -33.78 -16.08 -49.11
CA PHE A 40 -34.07 -14.83 -49.78
C PHE A 40 -33.95 -14.91 -51.30
N SER A 41 -32.96 -15.62 -51.84
CA SER A 41 -32.79 -15.81 -53.30
C SER A 41 -33.98 -16.58 -53.93
N PHE A 42 -34.68 -17.45 -53.17
CA PHE A 42 -35.84 -18.15 -53.64
C PHE A 42 -37.19 -17.49 -53.23
N ASN A 43 -37.18 -16.25 -52.71
CA ASN A 43 -38.35 -15.51 -52.21
C ASN A 43 -39.20 -16.30 -51.19
N LEU A 44 -38.56 -17.23 -50.44
CA LEU A 44 -39.23 -18.04 -49.42
C LEU A 44 -39.51 -17.26 -48.12
N ALA A 45 -38.83 -16.10 -47.92
CA ALA A 45 -38.95 -15.28 -46.71
C ALA A 45 -39.88 -14.07 -46.95
N SER A 46 -41.13 -14.17 -46.48
CA SER A 46 -42.10 -13.07 -46.55
C SER A 46 -42.74 -12.83 -45.18
N GLY A 47 -43.21 -11.60 -44.94
CA GLY A 47 -43.92 -11.21 -43.72
C GLY A 47 -43.09 -11.36 -42.43
N TYR A 48 -43.61 -12.09 -41.44
CA TYR A 48 -42.94 -12.24 -40.11
C TYR A 48 -41.60 -12.98 -40.19
N ILE A 49 -41.32 -13.76 -41.21
CA ILE A 49 -40.05 -14.51 -41.33
C ILE A 49 -38.86 -13.58 -41.46
N LEU A 50 -39.05 -12.35 -41.98
CA LEU A 50 -38.01 -11.31 -42.11
C LEU A 50 -37.46 -10.84 -40.75
N TYR A 51 -38.21 -10.97 -39.65
CA TYR A 51 -37.72 -10.63 -38.32
C TYR A 51 -36.72 -11.62 -37.75
N ILE A 52 -36.68 -12.85 -38.24
CA ILE A 52 -35.79 -13.91 -37.73
C ILE A 52 -34.31 -13.55 -37.99
N PRO A 53 -33.88 -13.23 -39.24
CA PRO A 53 -32.51 -12.75 -39.50
C PRO A 53 -32.13 -11.50 -38.71
N TYR A 54 -33.06 -10.55 -38.57
CA TYR A 54 -32.82 -9.33 -37.81
C TYR A 54 -32.49 -9.60 -36.35
N VAL A 55 -33.27 -10.41 -35.64
CA VAL A 55 -33.03 -10.82 -34.28
C VAL A 55 -31.77 -11.66 -34.14
N TRP A 56 -31.53 -12.55 -35.11
CA TRP A 56 -30.37 -13.42 -35.13
C TRP A 56 -29.06 -12.64 -35.28
N VAL A 57 -28.98 -11.64 -36.20
CA VAL A 57 -27.80 -10.78 -36.38
C VAL A 57 -27.49 -10.01 -35.12
N ALA A 58 -28.53 -9.48 -34.42
CA ALA A 58 -28.35 -8.77 -33.17
C ALA A 58 -27.75 -9.67 -32.07
N LEU A 59 -28.28 -10.88 -31.92
CA LEU A 59 -27.73 -11.87 -30.94
C LEU A 59 -26.33 -12.29 -31.30
N PHE A 60 -26.08 -12.60 -32.58
CA PHE A 60 -24.75 -12.98 -33.06
C PHE A 60 -23.70 -11.89 -32.77
N GLY A 61 -24.02 -10.64 -33.08
CA GLY A 61 -23.11 -9.52 -32.85
C GLY A 61 -22.72 -9.36 -31.38
N LEU A 62 -23.68 -9.49 -30.47
CA LEU A 62 -23.45 -9.41 -29.04
C LEU A 62 -22.60 -10.58 -28.53
N LEU A 63 -22.92 -11.82 -28.95
CA LEU A 63 -22.19 -13.02 -28.51
C LEU A 63 -20.76 -13.04 -29.02
N THR A 64 -20.53 -12.73 -30.31
CA THR A 64 -19.17 -12.71 -30.86
C THR A 64 -18.31 -11.62 -30.27
N ALA A 65 -18.85 -10.41 -30.03
CA ALA A 65 -18.13 -9.35 -29.33
C ALA A 65 -17.77 -9.79 -27.91
N SER A 66 -18.66 -10.42 -27.16
CA SER A 66 -18.40 -10.94 -25.82
C SER A 66 -17.30 -12.02 -25.82
N GLN A 67 -17.39 -12.98 -26.73
CA GLN A 67 -16.38 -14.04 -26.91
C GLN A 67 -14.99 -13.46 -27.24
N PHE A 68 -14.95 -12.52 -28.16
CA PHE A 68 -13.71 -11.84 -28.53
C PHE A 68 -13.04 -11.16 -27.33
N TRP A 69 -13.80 -10.40 -26.55
CA TRP A 69 -13.25 -9.72 -25.36
C TRP A 69 -12.86 -10.68 -24.24
N ILE A 70 -13.56 -11.82 -24.09
CA ILE A 70 -13.14 -12.88 -23.17
C ILE A 70 -11.78 -13.42 -23.62
N MET A 71 -11.59 -13.71 -24.92
CA MET A 71 -10.34 -14.20 -25.47
C MET A 71 -9.21 -13.17 -25.33
N ALA A 72 -9.45 -11.89 -25.63
CA ALA A 72 -8.47 -10.82 -25.47
C ALA A 72 -8.02 -10.67 -24.00
N ASN A 73 -8.95 -10.80 -23.05
CA ASN A 73 -8.64 -10.76 -21.63
C ASN A 73 -7.91 -12.01 -21.11
N LEU A 74 -7.89 -13.12 -21.86
CA LEU A 74 -7.07 -14.29 -21.57
C LEU A 74 -5.61 -14.06 -21.98
N VAL A 75 -5.42 -13.42 -23.13
CA VAL A 75 -4.08 -13.21 -23.73
C VAL A 75 -3.30 -12.13 -23.02
N TYR A 76 -3.97 -11.02 -22.65
CA TYR A 76 -3.29 -9.83 -22.11
C TYR A 76 -3.49 -9.68 -20.60
N ASN A 77 -2.39 -9.41 -19.90
CA ASN A 77 -2.47 -8.97 -18.50
C ASN A 77 -2.97 -7.52 -18.39
N VAL A 78 -3.29 -7.08 -17.16
CA VAL A 78 -3.89 -5.74 -16.91
C VAL A 78 -3.10 -4.60 -17.53
N ARG A 79 -1.76 -4.67 -17.46
CA ARG A 79 -0.89 -3.60 -17.96
C ARG A 79 -0.76 -3.60 -19.47
N GLU A 80 -0.64 -4.78 -20.04
CA GLU A 80 -0.66 -4.95 -21.50
C GLU A 80 -2.01 -4.52 -22.07
N ALA A 81 -3.10 -4.93 -21.42
CA ALA A 81 -4.45 -4.56 -21.79
C ALA A 81 -4.65 -3.03 -21.84
N LYS A 82 -4.16 -2.28 -20.84
CA LYS A 82 -4.19 -0.80 -20.87
C LYS A 82 -3.47 -0.19 -22.09
N ARG A 83 -2.42 -0.84 -22.58
CA ARG A 83 -1.64 -0.37 -23.73
C ARG A 83 -2.26 -0.76 -25.06
N VAL A 84 -2.90 -1.94 -25.13
CA VAL A 84 -3.29 -2.61 -26.38
C VAL A 84 -4.80 -2.57 -26.62
N PHE A 85 -5.65 -2.57 -25.60
CA PHE A 85 -7.11 -2.60 -25.77
C PHE A 85 -7.65 -1.41 -26.55
N GLY A 86 -7.03 -0.22 -26.41
CA GLY A 86 -7.34 0.92 -27.27
C GLY A 86 -7.12 0.60 -28.75
N PHE A 87 -6.00 -0.01 -29.10
CA PHE A 87 -5.68 -0.37 -30.47
C PHE A 87 -6.55 -1.52 -31.01
N ILE A 88 -6.78 -2.55 -30.18
CA ILE A 88 -7.67 -3.67 -30.54
C ILE A 88 -9.09 -3.18 -30.79
N GLY A 89 -9.62 -2.29 -29.93
CA GLY A 89 -10.95 -1.70 -30.10
C GLY A 89 -11.08 -0.87 -31.39
N ALA A 90 -10.00 -0.22 -31.83
CA ALA A 90 -9.97 0.49 -33.10
C ALA A 90 -10.22 -0.44 -34.31
N GLY A 91 -9.80 -1.71 -34.21
CA GLY A 91 -10.10 -2.73 -35.24
C GLY A 91 -11.59 -2.97 -35.43
N ALA A 92 -12.39 -2.95 -34.36
CA ALA A 92 -13.85 -3.10 -34.47
C ALA A 92 -14.50 -1.91 -35.22
N ILE A 93 -14.05 -0.68 -34.92
CA ILE A 93 -14.54 0.53 -35.59
C ILE A 93 -14.11 0.54 -37.07
N ALA A 94 -12.84 0.23 -37.35
CA ALA A 94 -12.32 0.13 -38.71
C ALA A 94 -13.03 -0.95 -39.53
N GLY A 95 -13.35 -2.11 -38.88
CA GLY A 95 -14.16 -3.18 -39.46
C GLY A 95 -15.56 -2.72 -39.84
N GLY A 96 -16.21 -1.90 -39.01
CA GLY A 96 -17.51 -1.30 -39.33
C GLY A 96 -17.45 -0.35 -40.53
N ILE A 97 -16.41 0.52 -40.60
CA ILE A 97 -16.20 1.41 -41.75
C ILE A 97 -15.93 0.59 -43.04
N PHE A 98 -15.02 -0.39 -42.93
CA PHE A 98 -14.70 -1.28 -44.05
C PHE A 98 -15.93 -2.04 -44.58
N GLY A 99 -16.74 -2.62 -43.66
CA GLY A 99 -17.95 -3.36 -44.00
C GLY A 99 -18.98 -2.48 -44.70
N GLY A 100 -19.15 -1.23 -44.21
CA GLY A 100 -20.06 -0.27 -44.83
C GLY A 100 -19.64 0.10 -46.26
N TYR A 101 -18.38 0.42 -46.49
CA TYR A 101 -17.85 0.71 -47.81
C TYR A 101 -17.91 -0.52 -48.73
N LEU A 102 -17.54 -1.69 -48.24
CA LEU A 102 -17.59 -2.95 -48.98
C LEU A 102 -19.03 -3.24 -49.42
N THR A 103 -20.00 -3.10 -48.53
CA THR A 103 -21.43 -3.27 -48.84
C THR A 103 -21.85 -2.30 -49.93
N SER A 104 -21.56 -0.99 -49.80
CA SER A 104 -21.89 0.02 -50.77
C SER A 104 -21.28 -0.21 -52.17
N LEU A 105 -20.10 -0.80 -52.19
CA LEU A 105 -19.40 -1.12 -53.46
C LEU A 105 -19.99 -2.36 -54.12
N LEU A 106 -20.26 -3.39 -53.32
CA LEU A 106 -20.77 -4.67 -53.81
C LEU A 106 -22.25 -4.62 -54.24
N THR A 107 -23.08 -3.77 -53.63
CA THR A 107 -24.47 -3.55 -54.03
C THR A 107 -24.62 -3.03 -55.49
N LYS A 108 -23.55 -2.41 -56.04
CA LYS A 108 -23.52 -2.01 -57.46
C LYS A 108 -23.31 -3.15 -58.44
N ILE A 109 -22.80 -4.30 -57.94
CA ILE A 109 -22.37 -5.42 -58.77
C ILE A 109 -23.21 -6.67 -58.45
N LEU A 110 -23.59 -6.85 -57.17
CA LEU A 110 -24.30 -8.01 -56.68
C LEU A 110 -25.69 -7.63 -56.16
N TYR A 111 -26.67 -8.54 -56.29
CA TYR A 111 -27.97 -8.39 -55.63
C TYR A 111 -27.79 -8.42 -54.11
N THR A 112 -28.68 -7.72 -53.42
CA THR A 112 -28.60 -7.54 -51.95
C THR A 112 -28.56 -8.87 -51.19
N GLU A 113 -29.30 -9.90 -51.67
CA GLU A 113 -29.32 -11.25 -51.05
C GLU A 113 -27.94 -11.92 -51.10
N ASN A 114 -27.15 -11.65 -52.14
CA ASN A 114 -25.82 -12.25 -52.33
C ASN A 114 -24.76 -11.67 -51.34
N LEU A 115 -25.03 -10.53 -50.72
CA LEU A 115 -24.13 -9.96 -49.70
C LEU A 115 -24.04 -10.86 -48.47
N LEU A 116 -25.06 -11.68 -48.19
CA LEU A 116 -25.00 -12.66 -47.08
C LEU A 116 -23.93 -13.75 -47.34
N PHE A 117 -23.71 -14.15 -48.61
CA PHE A 117 -22.61 -15.06 -48.93
C PHE A 117 -21.24 -14.43 -48.74
N VAL A 118 -21.12 -13.14 -49.04
CA VAL A 118 -19.87 -12.39 -48.77
C VAL A 118 -19.61 -12.28 -47.28
N ALA A 119 -20.63 -11.98 -46.48
CA ALA A 119 -20.54 -11.97 -45.02
C ALA A 119 -20.16 -13.34 -44.46
N ALA A 120 -20.74 -14.43 -44.97
CA ALA A 120 -20.37 -15.78 -44.58
C ALA A 120 -18.91 -16.11 -44.92
N ALA A 121 -18.42 -15.72 -46.08
CA ALA A 121 -17.03 -15.90 -46.47
C ALA A 121 -16.06 -15.14 -45.60
N LEU A 122 -16.36 -13.88 -45.23
CA LEU A 122 -15.56 -13.09 -44.30
C LEU A 122 -15.53 -13.70 -42.90
N LEU A 123 -16.64 -14.22 -42.42
CA LEU A 123 -16.69 -14.96 -41.14
C LEU A 123 -15.86 -16.24 -41.17
N LEU A 124 -15.88 -16.95 -42.28
CA LEU A 124 -15.07 -18.16 -42.48
C LEU A 124 -13.57 -17.85 -42.36
N CYS A 125 -13.13 -16.67 -42.89
CA CYS A 125 -11.75 -16.21 -42.74
C CYS A 125 -11.34 -15.94 -41.28
N CYS A 126 -12.27 -15.70 -40.37
CA CYS A 126 -11.96 -15.52 -38.94
C CYS A 126 -11.55 -16.83 -38.26
N LEU A 127 -11.98 -18.00 -38.73
CA LEU A 127 -11.68 -19.30 -38.14
C LEU A 127 -10.18 -19.61 -38.05
N PRO A 128 -9.38 -19.52 -39.13
CA PRO A 128 -7.94 -19.78 -39.05
C PRO A 128 -7.24 -18.76 -38.15
N ILE A 129 -7.71 -17.50 -38.12
CA ILE A 129 -7.11 -16.45 -37.28
C ILE A 129 -7.35 -16.75 -35.79
N THR A 130 -8.58 -17.10 -35.40
CA THR A 130 -8.90 -17.43 -34.01
C THR A 130 -8.16 -18.67 -33.54
N ARG A 131 -8.04 -19.70 -34.36
CA ARG A 131 -7.28 -20.92 -34.08
C ARG A 131 -5.78 -20.64 -33.95
N TYR A 132 -5.23 -19.80 -34.79
CA TYR A 132 -3.83 -19.38 -34.74
C TYR A 132 -3.54 -18.64 -33.41
N ILE A 133 -4.35 -17.64 -33.05
CA ILE A 133 -4.21 -16.90 -31.78
C ILE A 133 -4.30 -17.88 -30.58
N TRP A 134 -5.24 -18.81 -30.62
CA TRP A 134 -5.39 -19.78 -29.55
C TRP A 134 -4.16 -20.67 -29.41
N SER A 135 -3.61 -21.22 -30.50
CA SER A 135 -2.48 -22.14 -30.46
C SER A 135 -1.16 -21.44 -30.11
N THR A 136 -0.97 -20.19 -30.51
CA THR A 136 0.31 -19.47 -30.31
C THR A 136 0.34 -18.71 -29.00
N GLU A 137 -0.77 -18.12 -28.56
CA GLU A 137 -0.79 -17.23 -27.42
C GLU A 137 -1.48 -17.84 -26.20
N VAL A 138 -2.67 -18.44 -26.36
CA VAL A 138 -3.45 -18.95 -25.24
C VAL A 138 -2.89 -20.25 -24.66
N VAL A 139 -2.43 -21.16 -25.52
CA VAL A 139 -1.84 -22.44 -25.10
C VAL A 139 -0.49 -22.26 -24.40
N LYS A 140 0.28 -21.22 -24.73
CA LYS A 140 1.54 -20.88 -24.06
C LYS A 140 1.35 -20.26 -22.68
N LEU A 141 0.16 -19.71 -22.39
CA LEU A 141 -0.19 -19.23 -21.08
C LEU A 141 -0.27 -20.42 -20.12
N ASN A 142 0.50 -20.36 -19.04
CA ASN A 142 0.69 -21.39 -18.03
C ASN A 142 -0.63 -22.10 -17.65
N PRO A 143 -0.63 -23.43 -17.46
CA PRO A 143 -1.78 -24.18 -16.97
C PRO A 143 -2.40 -23.64 -15.68
N PHE A 144 -1.63 -22.86 -14.88
CA PHE A 144 -2.10 -22.21 -13.66
C PHE A 144 -3.11 -21.08 -13.88
N GLN A 145 -3.10 -20.42 -15.03
CA GLN A 145 -4.15 -19.41 -15.37
C GLN A 145 -5.46 -20.08 -15.80
N VAL A 146 -5.38 -21.31 -16.27
CA VAL A 146 -6.55 -22.11 -16.70
C VAL A 146 -7.16 -22.89 -15.52
N SER A 147 -6.37 -23.19 -14.47
CA SER A 147 -6.78 -23.99 -13.31
C SER A 147 -7.15 -23.16 -12.07
N GLY A 148 -7.49 -21.88 -12.23
CA GLY A 148 -8.00 -21.05 -11.14
C GLY A 148 -9.33 -21.59 -10.63
N ARG A 149 -9.34 -22.05 -9.37
CA ARG A 149 -10.46 -22.47 -8.50
C ARG A 149 -11.74 -22.87 -9.22
N SER A 150 -12.05 -24.16 -9.15
CA SER A 150 -13.38 -24.67 -9.49
C SER A 150 -14.48 -23.82 -8.86
N THR A 151 -15.19 -23.04 -9.67
CA THR A 151 -16.47 -22.48 -9.24
C THR A 151 -17.38 -23.64 -8.84
N PRO A 152 -18.18 -23.51 -7.78
CA PRO A 152 -19.20 -24.51 -7.47
C PRO A 152 -20.02 -24.79 -8.75
N LYS A 153 -20.02 -26.05 -9.21
CA LYS A 153 -20.80 -26.44 -10.37
C LYS A 153 -22.26 -26.08 -10.09
N GLY A 154 -22.87 -25.25 -10.95
CA GLY A 154 -24.31 -24.98 -10.92
C GLY A 154 -24.74 -23.57 -10.44
N GLU A 155 -23.87 -22.62 -10.14
CA GLU A 155 -24.33 -21.26 -9.81
C GLU A 155 -24.70 -20.47 -11.07
N SER A 156 -25.93 -19.89 -11.06
CA SER A 156 -26.41 -19.06 -12.14
C SER A 156 -25.65 -17.72 -12.23
N PRO A 157 -25.45 -17.14 -13.44
CA PRO A 157 -24.78 -15.86 -13.63
C PRO A 157 -25.38 -14.72 -12.78
N PHE A 158 -26.71 -14.72 -12.67
CA PHE A 158 -27.43 -13.73 -11.85
C PHE A 158 -27.05 -13.81 -10.36
N ARG A 159 -26.91 -15.03 -9.82
CA ARG A 159 -26.53 -15.25 -8.42
C ARG A 159 -25.09 -14.78 -8.17
N LEU A 160 -24.17 -15.09 -9.10
CA LEU A 160 -22.80 -14.63 -9.03
C LEU A 160 -22.69 -13.10 -9.05
N ILE A 161 -23.48 -12.42 -9.91
CA ILE A 161 -23.53 -10.96 -9.97
C ILE A 161 -24.04 -10.39 -8.64
N LYS A 162 -25.12 -10.95 -8.08
CA LYS A 162 -25.71 -10.50 -6.81
C LYS A 162 -24.78 -10.70 -5.62
N GLN A 163 -23.95 -11.73 -5.60
CA GLN A 163 -23.00 -12.01 -4.51
C GLN A 163 -21.77 -11.12 -4.56
N SER A 164 -21.39 -10.59 -5.71
CA SER A 164 -20.21 -9.72 -5.87
C SER A 164 -20.65 -8.25 -6.05
N LYS A 165 -20.31 -7.39 -5.08
CA LYS A 165 -20.56 -5.96 -5.19
C LYS A 165 -19.95 -5.33 -6.43
N LEU A 166 -18.72 -5.75 -6.80
CA LEU A 166 -18.04 -5.26 -8.00
C LEU A 166 -18.83 -5.61 -9.26
N LEU A 167 -19.26 -6.88 -9.42
CA LEU A 167 -20.05 -7.33 -10.57
C LEU A 167 -21.42 -6.67 -10.65
N SER A 168 -22.11 -6.50 -9.51
CA SER A 168 -23.37 -5.78 -9.44
C SER A 168 -23.25 -4.34 -9.90
N LEU A 169 -22.21 -3.64 -9.45
CA LEU A 169 -21.96 -2.25 -9.85
C LEU A 169 -21.56 -2.13 -11.33
N ILE A 170 -20.77 -3.06 -11.87
CA ILE A 170 -20.46 -3.10 -13.30
C ILE A 170 -21.74 -3.28 -14.11
N ALA A 171 -22.60 -4.22 -13.75
CA ALA A 171 -23.86 -4.47 -14.44
C ALA A 171 -24.81 -3.24 -14.40
N LEU A 172 -24.90 -2.56 -13.24
CA LEU A 172 -25.69 -1.33 -13.10
C LEU A 172 -25.16 -0.18 -13.96
N VAL A 173 -23.84 0.04 -13.93
CA VAL A 173 -23.16 1.08 -14.74
C VAL A 173 -23.40 0.84 -16.23
N ILE A 174 -23.26 -0.41 -16.70
CA ILE A 174 -23.53 -0.77 -18.09
C ILE A 174 -25.00 -0.57 -18.44
N GLY A 175 -25.92 -1.06 -17.59
CA GLY A 175 -27.38 -0.92 -17.83
C GLY A 175 -27.81 0.54 -17.92
N ILE A 176 -27.37 1.41 -17.00
CA ILE A 176 -27.67 2.84 -17.04
C ILE A 176 -27.08 3.50 -18.29
N SER A 177 -25.85 3.15 -18.66
CA SER A 177 -25.21 3.66 -19.88
C SER A 177 -26.01 3.32 -21.15
N VAL A 178 -26.49 2.07 -21.25
CA VAL A 178 -27.33 1.64 -22.38
C VAL A 178 -28.66 2.37 -22.40
N LEU A 179 -29.33 2.49 -21.25
CA LEU A 179 -30.59 3.19 -21.12
C LEU A 179 -30.48 4.65 -21.56
N ILE A 180 -29.46 5.38 -21.08
CA ILE A 180 -29.20 6.77 -21.48
C ILE A 180 -28.91 6.88 -22.98
N ALA A 181 -28.09 5.98 -23.52
CA ALA A 181 -27.79 5.98 -24.95
C ALA A 181 -29.04 5.83 -25.82
N LYS A 182 -30.03 4.99 -25.43
CA LYS A 182 -31.29 4.83 -26.15
C LYS A 182 -32.16 6.08 -26.08
N LEU A 183 -32.17 6.77 -24.92
CA LEU A 183 -32.89 8.04 -24.79
C LEU A 183 -32.23 9.14 -25.65
N VAL A 184 -30.91 9.18 -25.70
CA VAL A 184 -30.14 10.10 -26.57
C VAL A 184 -30.39 9.78 -28.06
N ASP A 185 -30.41 8.51 -28.44
CA ASP A 185 -30.72 8.08 -29.81
C ASP A 185 -32.11 8.56 -30.25
N TYR A 186 -33.10 8.43 -29.36
CA TYR A 186 -34.43 8.92 -29.61
C TYR A 186 -34.47 10.44 -29.79
N GLN A 187 -33.89 11.21 -28.84
CA GLN A 187 -33.82 12.68 -28.95
C GLN A 187 -33.16 13.12 -30.25
N TYR A 188 -32.04 12.47 -30.62
CA TYR A 188 -31.34 12.77 -31.87
C TYR A 188 -32.22 12.55 -33.11
N SER A 189 -32.93 11.42 -33.13
CA SER A 189 -33.81 11.10 -34.27
C SER A 189 -35.03 12.03 -34.32
N ASP A 190 -35.63 12.33 -33.20
CA ASP A 190 -36.80 13.20 -33.08
C ASP A 190 -36.48 14.65 -33.50
N TYR A 191 -35.37 15.22 -32.97
CA TYR A 191 -34.94 16.55 -33.36
C TYR A 191 -34.58 16.62 -34.82
N ALA A 192 -33.82 15.65 -35.35
CA ALA A 192 -33.48 15.62 -36.78
C ALA A 192 -34.73 15.59 -37.67
N SER A 193 -35.75 14.75 -37.35
CA SER A 193 -36.98 14.66 -38.13
C SER A 193 -37.87 15.90 -38.05
N ARG A 194 -37.79 16.66 -36.97
CA ARG A 194 -38.54 17.93 -36.78
C ARG A 194 -37.89 19.09 -37.53
N PHE A 195 -36.57 19.16 -37.56
CA PHE A 195 -35.81 20.25 -38.19
C PHE A 195 -35.59 20.02 -39.69
N ILE A 196 -35.57 18.77 -40.15
CA ILE A 196 -35.34 18.41 -41.55
C ILE A 196 -36.59 17.67 -42.05
N GLN A 197 -37.43 18.38 -42.78
CA GLN A 197 -38.70 17.84 -43.29
C GLN A 197 -38.53 17.00 -44.57
N ASN A 198 -37.49 17.22 -45.35
CA ASN A 198 -37.23 16.47 -46.54
C ASN A 198 -36.59 15.12 -46.22
N GLN A 199 -37.21 14.02 -46.67
CA GLN A 199 -36.79 12.65 -46.35
C GLN A 199 -35.39 12.31 -46.90
N ASP A 200 -35.06 12.83 -48.10
CA ASP A 200 -33.76 12.61 -48.71
C ASP A 200 -32.64 13.35 -47.95
N GLU A 201 -32.92 14.61 -47.55
CA GLU A 201 -32.01 15.39 -46.70
C GLU A 201 -31.82 14.76 -45.32
N LEU A 202 -32.87 14.25 -44.71
CA LEU A 202 -32.82 13.55 -43.43
C LEU A 202 -31.98 12.27 -43.52
N THR A 203 -32.14 11.50 -44.61
CA THR A 203 -31.34 10.29 -44.83
C THR A 203 -29.88 10.64 -45.07
N SER A 204 -29.60 11.69 -45.84
CA SER A 204 -28.25 12.20 -46.05
C SER A 204 -27.61 12.70 -44.73
N PHE A 205 -28.37 13.41 -43.90
CA PHE A 205 -27.94 13.89 -42.60
C PHE A 205 -27.53 12.73 -41.66
N PHE A 206 -28.36 11.70 -41.55
CA PHE A 206 -28.02 10.52 -40.73
C PHE A 206 -26.81 9.79 -41.30
N GLY A 207 -26.73 9.59 -42.61
CA GLY A 207 -25.60 8.94 -43.26
C GLY A 207 -24.28 9.70 -43.02
N PHE A 208 -24.29 11.02 -43.15
CA PHE A 208 -23.14 11.88 -42.88
C PHE A 208 -22.69 11.78 -41.43
N TRP A 209 -23.61 11.93 -40.47
CA TRP A 209 -23.27 11.92 -39.05
C TRP A 209 -22.85 10.53 -38.55
N PHE A 210 -23.45 9.44 -38.96
CA PHE A 210 -23.02 8.09 -38.61
C PHE A 210 -21.60 7.81 -39.09
N SER A 211 -21.27 8.21 -40.31
CA SER A 211 -19.90 8.08 -40.82
C SER A 211 -18.91 8.96 -40.07
N THR A 212 -19.26 10.23 -39.80
CA THR A 212 -18.43 11.19 -39.08
C THR A 212 -18.17 10.73 -37.64
N LEU A 213 -19.21 10.21 -36.94
CA LEU A 213 -19.09 9.65 -35.60
C LEU A 213 -18.13 8.45 -35.55
N SER A 214 -18.15 7.60 -36.56
CA SER A 214 -17.24 6.46 -36.69
C SER A 214 -15.80 6.93 -36.86
N VAL A 215 -15.54 7.96 -37.66
CA VAL A 215 -14.20 8.54 -37.83
C VAL A 215 -13.72 9.21 -36.54
N ILE A 216 -14.57 10.01 -35.89
CA ILE A 216 -14.23 10.64 -34.60
C ILE A 216 -13.94 9.58 -33.53
N SER A 217 -14.77 8.53 -33.43
CA SER A 217 -14.54 7.39 -32.53
C SER A 217 -13.19 6.74 -32.80
N LEU A 218 -12.82 6.52 -34.05
CA LEU A 218 -11.55 5.92 -34.43
C LEU A 218 -10.37 6.79 -33.99
N LEU A 219 -10.43 8.09 -34.25
CA LEU A 219 -9.40 9.04 -33.82
C LEU A 219 -9.25 9.08 -32.30
N ILE A 220 -10.35 9.15 -31.55
CA ILE A 220 -10.31 9.11 -30.08
C ILE A 220 -9.74 7.78 -29.59
N GLN A 221 -10.14 6.68 -30.23
CA GLN A 221 -9.68 5.34 -29.85
C GLN A 221 -8.15 5.19 -30.04
N LEU A 222 -7.60 5.67 -31.14
CA LEU A 222 -6.18 5.54 -31.46
C LEU A 222 -5.30 6.48 -30.62
N PHE A 223 -5.71 7.74 -30.48
CA PHE A 223 -4.83 8.78 -29.90
C PHE A 223 -5.14 9.12 -28.42
N LEU A 224 -6.43 9.20 -28.04
CA LEU A 224 -6.85 9.67 -26.73
C LEU A 224 -7.07 8.54 -25.73
N THR A 225 -7.63 7.40 -26.14
CA THR A 225 -8.04 6.34 -25.20
C THR A 225 -6.89 5.85 -24.35
N LYS A 226 -5.74 5.53 -24.97
CA LYS A 226 -4.53 5.10 -24.26
C LYS A 226 -4.05 6.17 -23.27
N ARG A 227 -4.07 7.44 -23.67
CA ARG A 227 -3.63 8.55 -22.84
C ARG A 227 -4.58 8.81 -21.68
N ILE A 228 -5.89 8.81 -21.92
CA ILE A 228 -6.91 9.04 -20.88
C ILE A 228 -6.88 7.89 -19.85
N VAL A 229 -6.97 6.64 -20.31
CA VAL A 229 -7.02 5.48 -19.41
C VAL A 229 -5.68 5.28 -18.69
N GLY A 230 -4.55 5.51 -19.36
CA GLY A 230 -3.22 5.41 -18.76
C GLY A 230 -2.93 6.49 -17.71
N THR A 231 -3.32 7.76 -17.97
CA THR A 231 -3.00 8.89 -17.08
C THR A 231 -3.98 8.99 -15.90
N PHE A 232 -5.29 8.93 -16.20
CA PHE A 232 -6.32 9.11 -15.16
C PHE A 232 -6.70 7.81 -14.46
N GLY A 233 -6.30 6.66 -14.97
CA GLY A 233 -6.68 5.33 -14.47
C GLY A 233 -8.09 4.92 -14.91
N VAL A 234 -8.40 3.62 -14.77
CA VAL A 234 -9.64 3.01 -15.26
C VAL A 234 -10.89 3.67 -14.66
N GLY A 235 -10.91 3.85 -13.33
CA GLY A 235 -12.10 4.36 -12.64
C GLY A 235 -12.45 5.82 -12.95
N LYS A 236 -11.45 6.70 -13.16
CA LYS A 236 -11.71 8.11 -13.52
C LYS A 236 -12.06 8.26 -15.00
N SER A 237 -11.58 7.36 -15.86
CA SER A 237 -11.85 7.40 -17.29
C SER A 237 -13.35 7.20 -17.61
N LEU A 238 -14.07 6.47 -16.75
CA LEU A 238 -15.51 6.27 -16.88
C LEU A 238 -16.35 7.55 -16.67
N LEU A 239 -15.77 8.59 -16.04
CA LEU A 239 -16.48 9.86 -15.81
C LEU A 239 -16.62 10.71 -17.06
N TRP A 240 -15.77 10.53 -18.09
CA TRP A 240 -15.76 11.37 -19.26
C TRP A 240 -17.06 11.32 -20.05
N LEU A 241 -17.60 10.12 -20.28
CA LEU A 241 -18.84 9.94 -21.03
C LEU A 241 -20.05 10.57 -20.32
N PRO A 242 -20.40 10.21 -19.06
CA PRO A 242 -21.55 10.80 -18.39
C PRO A 242 -21.43 12.31 -18.20
N THR A 243 -20.23 12.83 -17.93
CA THR A 243 -20.01 14.27 -17.79
C THR A 243 -20.27 15.01 -19.11
N GLY A 244 -19.79 14.47 -20.23
CA GLY A 244 -20.03 15.08 -21.55
C GLY A 244 -21.52 15.08 -21.92
N ILE A 245 -22.25 13.98 -21.67
CA ILE A 245 -23.70 13.91 -21.93
C ILE A 245 -24.46 14.86 -20.97
N LEU A 246 -24.03 14.98 -19.70
CA LEU A 246 -24.62 15.91 -18.73
C LEU A 246 -24.57 17.36 -19.22
N ILE A 247 -23.38 17.79 -19.66
CA ILE A 247 -23.17 19.15 -20.18
C ILE A 247 -24.10 19.40 -21.39
N GLY A 248 -24.13 18.44 -22.32
CA GLY A 248 -25.01 18.53 -23.48
C GLY A 248 -26.49 18.54 -23.13
N SER A 249 -26.93 17.71 -22.18
CA SER A 249 -28.33 17.63 -21.75
C SER A 249 -28.78 18.91 -21.03
N VAL A 250 -27.92 19.52 -20.21
CA VAL A 250 -28.21 20.82 -19.58
C VAL A 250 -28.28 21.91 -20.66
N LEU A 251 -27.35 21.89 -21.61
CA LEU A 251 -27.36 22.86 -22.72
C LEU A 251 -28.61 22.72 -23.59
N LEU A 252 -29.13 21.50 -23.82
CA LEU A 252 -30.35 21.25 -24.57
C LEU A 252 -31.59 21.80 -23.89
N LEU A 253 -31.63 21.80 -22.56
CA LEU A 253 -32.75 22.43 -21.80
C LEU A 253 -32.75 23.96 -21.93
N ILE A 254 -31.56 24.57 -22.08
CA ILE A 254 -31.43 26.03 -22.21
C ILE A 254 -31.60 26.45 -23.69
N LEU A 255 -30.99 25.69 -24.59
CA LEU A 255 -30.96 25.95 -26.05
C LEU A 255 -31.47 24.74 -26.82
N PRO A 256 -32.78 24.59 -27.04
CA PRO A 256 -33.38 23.42 -27.69
C PRO A 256 -33.15 23.49 -29.24
N GLN A 257 -31.91 23.27 -29.66
CA GLN A 257 -31.50 23.36 -31.09
C GLN A 257 -30.89 22.03 -31.57
N LEU A 258 -30.97 21.76 -32.84
CA LEU A 258 -30.48 20.52 -33.49
C LEU A 258 -28.97 20.30 -33.24
N TRP A 259 -28.14 21.36 -33.34
CA TRP A 259 -26.69 21.23 -33.14
C TRP A 259 -26.31 20.78 -31.71
N VAL A 260 -27.12 21.11 -30.68
CA VAL A 260 -26.89 20.64 -29.30
C VAL A 260 -27.13 19.14 -29.19
N VAL A 261 -28.20 18.66 -29.83
CA VAL A 261 -28.49 17.22 -29.87
C VAL A 261 -27.43 16.45 -30.63
N VAL A 262 -26.96 17.02 -31.75
CA VAL A 262 -25.83 16.48 -32.49
C VAL A 262 -24.57 16.41 -31.62
N PHE A 263 -24.28 17.45 -30.84
CA PHE A 263 -23.15 17.43 -29.87
C PHE A 263 -23.29 16.29 -28.85
N ILE A 264 -24.47 16.13 -28.24
CA ILE A 264 -24.74 15.01 -27.34
C ILE A 264 -24.48 13.67 -28.00
N LYS A 265 -24.95 13.53 -29.26
CA LYS A 265 -24.76 12.32 -30.06
C LYS A 265 -23.31 12.05 -30.40
N ILE A 266 -22.52 13.10 -30.69
CA ILE A 266 -21.06 12.99 -30.91
C ILE A 266 -20.39 12.46 -29.64
N VAL A 267 -20.70 13.04 -28.48
CA VAL A 267 -20.13 12.62 -27.19
C VAL A 267 -20.51 11.17 -26.86
N ASP A 268 -21.81 10.83 -26.97
CA ASP A 268 -22.28 9.45 -26.70
C ASP A 268 -21.64 8.46 -27.67
N GLY A 269 -21.75 8.66 -28.97
CA GLY A 269 -21.28 7.74 -29.98
C GLY A 269 -19.76 7.54 -29.95
N SER A 270 -18.99 8.64 -29.81
CA SER A 270 -17.54 8.55 -29.86
C SER A 270 -16.90 8.05 -28.57
N LEU A 271 -17.31 8.57 -27.39
CA LEU A 271 -16.70 8.17 -26.12
C LEU A 271 -17.20 6.79 -25.64
N LYS A 272 -18.45 6.42 -25.97
CA LYS A 272 -19.02 5.11 -25.61
C LYS A 272 -18.24 3.96 -26.24
N GLN A 273 -17.96 4.05 -27.55
CA GLN A 273 -17.26 3.00 -28.29
C GLN A 273 -15.75 3.01 -28.07
N SER A 274 -15.17 4.14 -27.58
CA SER A 274 -13.73 4.27 -27.37
C SER A 274 -13.37 4.17 -25.88
N VAL A 275 -13.28 5.30 -25.21
CA VAL A 275 -12.78 5.39 -23.81
C VAL A 275 -13.61 4.56 -22.84
N ASN A 276 -14.95 4.66 -22.93
CA ASN A 276 -15.84 3.98 -21.99
C ASN A 276 -15.80 2.46 -22.17
N LYS A 277 -15.78 1.97 -23.42
CA LYS A 277 -15.67 0.53 -23.69
C LYS A 277 -14.35 -0.03 -23.19
N ALA A 278 -13.23 0.63 -23.50
CA ALA A 278 -11.91 0.21 -23.02
C ALA A 278 -11.84 0.19 -21.49
N ALA A 279 -12.35 1.23 -20.84
CA ALA A 279 -12.36 1.30 -19.36
C ALA A 279 -13.24 0.20 -18.74
N THR A 280 -14.41 -0.07 -19.30
CA THR A 280 -15.33 -1.12 -18.82
C THR A 280 -14.72 -2.52 -18.97
N GLU A 281 -14.02 -2.79 -20.07
CA GLU A 281 -13.31 -4.07 -20.26
C GLU A 281 -12.20 -4.26 -19.21
N LEU A 282 -11.46 -3.20 -18.90
CA LEU A 282 -10.40 -3.22 -17.89
C LEU A 282 -10.94 -3.43 -16.46
N LEU A 283 -12.15 -2.97 -16.14
CA LEU A 283 -12.78 -3.22 -14.83
C LEU A 283 -13.01 -4.70 -14.54
N SER A 284 -13.15 -5.52 -15.57
CA SER A 284 -13.42 -6.95 -15.44
C SER A 284 -12.15 -7.77 -15.17
N ILE A 285 -10.95 -7.18 -15.22
CA ILE A 285 -9.67 -7.90 -15.10
C ILE A 285 -9.43 -8.51 -13.70
N PRO A 286 -9.74 -7.86 -12.56
CA PRO A 286 -9.54 -8.47 -11.25
C PRO A 286 -10.51 -9.63 -10.96
N ILE A 287 -11.46 -9.88 -11.87
CA ILE A 287 -12.46 -10.95 -11.70
C ILE A 287 -11.86 -12.29 -12.17
N PRO A 288 -11.94 -13.37 -11.37
CA PRO A 288 -11.49 -14.69 -11.78
C PRO A 288 -12.12 -15.12 -13.12
N ILE A 289 -11.31 -15.73 -13.99
CA ILE A 289 -11.69 -16.00 -15.38
C ILE A 289 -12.98 -16.85 -15.50
N GLU A 290 -13.20 -17.79 -14.60
CA GLU A 290 -14.38 -18.65 -14.60
C GLU A 290 -15.67 -17.87 -14.31
N ILE A 291 -15.61 -16.96 -13.35
CA ILE A 291 -16.72 -16.06 -13.03
C ILE A 291 -16.94 -15.08 -14.18
N LYS A 292 -15.85 -14.54 -14.73
CA LYS A 292 -15.89 -13.60 -15.85
C LYS A 292 -16.55 -14.18 -17.09
N LYS A 293 -16.20 -15.41 -17.47
CA LYS A 293 -16.82 -16.10 -18.61
C LYS A 293 -18.34 -16.17 -18.45
N LYS A 294 -18.84 -16.56 -17.27
CA LYS A 294 -20.28 -16.70 -16.99
C LYS A 294 -21.01 -15.34 -16.92
N THR A 295 -20.42 -14.38 -16.22
CA THR A 295 -21.10 -13.10 -15.93
C THR A 295 -21.01 -12.08 -17.06
N LYS A 296 -19.96 -12.15 -17.90
CA LYS A 296 -19.77 -11.18 -18.99
C LYS A 296 -20.86 -11.28 -20.04
N THR A 297 -21.15 -12.48 -20.54
CA THR A 297 -22.22 -12.67 -21.52
C THR A 297 -23.56 -12.25 -20.97
N PHE A 298 -23.86 -12.58 -19.70
CA PHE A 298 -25.07 -12.14 -19.04
C PHE A 298 -25.16 -10.60 -19.00
N THR A 299 -24.08 -9.93 -18.63
CA THR A 299 -24.02 -8.48 -18.55
C THR A 299 -24.14 -7.82 -19.93
N ASP A 300 -23.43 -8.33 -20.92
CA ASP A 300 -23.41 -7.74 -22.29
C ASP A 300 -24.70 -8.01 -23.06
N VAL A 301 -25.42 -9.10 -22.77
CA VAL A 301 -26.63 -9.49 -23.51
C VAL A 301 -27.91 -9.23 -22.72
N VAL A 302 -28.01 -9.76 -21.50
CA VAL A 302 -29.26 -9.69 -20.72
C VAL A 302 -29.47 -8.31 -20.14
N VAL A 303 -28.42 -7.71 -19.53
CA VAL A 303 -28.52 -6.36 -18.94
C VAL A 303 -28.75 -5.32 -20.03
N ASP A 304 -28.08 -5.43 -21.19
CA ASP A 304 -28.29 -4.55 -22.36
C ASP A 304 -29.75 -4.64 -22.85
N SER A 305 -30.29 -5.87 -23.01
CA SER A 305 -31.66 -6.07 -23.46
C SER A 305 -32.70 -5.54 -22.49
N ILE A 306 -32.50 -5.72 -21.18
CA ILE A 306 -33.40 -5.19 -20.15
C ILE A 306 -33.36 -3.66 -20.17
N ALA A 307 -32.16 -3.06 -20.23
CA ALA A 307 -32.00 -1.61 -20.26
C ALA A 307 -32.62 -0.99 -21.53
N THR A 308 -32.47 -1.65 -22.69
CA THR A 308 -33.14 -1.25 -23.94
C THR A 308 -34.66 -1.34 -23.83
N GLY A 309 -35.20 -2.41 -23.24
CA GLY A 309 -36.64 -2.55 -22.99
C GLY A 309 -37.18 -1.49 -22.04
N LEU A 310 -36.46 -1.18 -20.96
CA LEU A 310 -36.79 -0.09 -20.04
C LEU A 310 -36.79 1.28 -20.70
N ALA A 311 -35.80 1.54 -21.58
CA ALA A 311 -35.76 2.79 -22.36
C ALA A 311 -36.99 2.91 -23.26
N GLY A 312 -37.35 1.82 -23.96
CA GLY A 312 -38.58 1.77 -24.79
C GLY A 312 -39.83 2.03 -23.98
N PHE A 313 -39.98 1.43 -22.80
CA PHE A 313 -41.08 1.66 -21.90
C PHE A 313 -41.15 3.13 -21.42
N ILE A 314 -40.02 3.70 -21.02
CA ILE A 314 -39.95 5.12 -20.64
C ILE A 314 -40.39 6.02 -21.79
N LEU A 315 -39.90 5.77 -23.00
CA LEU A 315 -40.23 6.57 -24.19
C LEU A 315 -41.74 6.48 -24.52
N ILE A 316 -42.28 5.27 -24.53
CA ILE A 316 -43.70 5.07 -24.81
C ILE A 316 -44.59 5.77 -23.74
N PHE A 317 -44.24 5.64 -22.47
CA PHE A 317 -45.01 6.23 -21.38
C PHE A 317 -44.94 7.76 -21.39
N PHE A 318 -43.71 8.35 -21.46
CA PHE A 318 -43.58 9.80 -21.40
C PHE A 318 -43.98 10.52 -22.68
N ILE A 319 -43.77 9.90 -23.84
CA ILE A 319 -44.05 10.56 -25.13
C ILE A 319 -45.46 10.27 -25.61
N ASN A 320 -45.85 8.97 -25.67
CA ASN A 320 -47.14 8.62 -26.21
C ASN A 320 -48.29 8.78 -25.19
N ALA A 321 -48.03 8.49 -23.88
CA ALA A 321 -49.11 8.55 -22.88
C ALA A 321 -49.24 9.93 -22.25
N LEU A 322 -48.16 10.69 -22.06
CA LEU A 322 -48.15 12.00 -21.41
C LEU A 322 -47.91 13.16 -22.40
N GLU A 323 -47.67 12.88 -23.68
CA GLU A 323 -47.40 13.85 -24.75
C GLU A 323 -46.33 14.89 -24.42
N ILE A 324 -45.32 14.48 -23.65
CA ILE A 324 -44.26 15.37 -23.17
C ILE A 324 -43.25 15.60 -24.32
N PRO A 325 -42.90 16.87 -24.62
CA PRO A 325 -41.87 17.18 -25.63
C PRO A 325 -40.53 16.48 -25.36
N SER A 326 -39.86 15.99 -26.41
CA SER A 326 -38.60 15.25 -26.30
C SER A 326 -37.47 16.02 -25.60
N THR A 327 -37.53 17.36 -25.56
CA THR A 327 -36.61 18.21 -24.80
C THR A 327 -36.58 17.84 -23.33
N TYR A 328 -37.74 17.54 -22.72
CA TYR A 328 -37.80 17.20 -21.30
C TYR A 328 -37.28 15.80 -20.96
N ILE A 329 -37.05 14.94 -21.96
CA ILE A 329 -36.31 13.69 -21.75
C ILE A 329 -34.92 13.97 -21.17
N SER A 330 -34.36 15.16 -21.45
CA SER A 330 -33.07 15.59 -20.88
C SER A 330 -33.10 15.64 -19.35
N LEU A 331 -34.24 15.92 -18.72
CA LEU A 331 -34.37 15.86 -17.25
C LEU A 331 -34.23 14.42 -16.73
N ILE A 332 -34.85 13.46 -17.44
CA ILE A 332 -34.71 12.04 -17.10
C ILE A 332 -33.25 11.61 -17.28
N ILE A 333 -32.62 12.04 -18.36
CA ILE A 333 -31.21 11.76 -18.64
C ILE A 333 -30.32 12.33 -17.51
N ILE A 334 -30.56 13.55 -17.05
CA ILE A 334 -29.79 14.20 -15.96
C ILE A 334 -29.94 13.42 -14.65
N ILE A 335 -31.16 12.97 -14.31
CA ILE A 335 -31.40 12.14 -13.11
C ILE A 335 -30.65 10.81 -13.24
N LEU A 336 -30.72 10.15 -14.40
CA LEU A 336 -30.04 8.89 -14.65
C LEU A 336 -28.50 9.07 -14.64
N ILE A 337 -27.98 10.18 -15.15
CA ILE A 337 -26.54 10.50 -15.09
C ILE A 337 -26.11 10.72 -13.64
N SER A 338 -26.90 11.40 -12.81
CA SER A 338 -26.59 11.60 -11.41
C SER A 338 -26.46 10.25 -10.67
N LEU A 339 -27.39 9.32 -10.97
CA LEU A 339 -27.36 7.95 -10.46
C LEU A 339 -26.13 7.18 -11.02
N TRP A 340 -25.82 7.37 -12.30
CA TRP A 340 -24.65 6.76 -12.94
C TRP A 340 -23.33 7.22 -12.29
N LEU A 341 -23.15 8.52 -12.07
CA LEU A 341 -21.99 9.09 -11.39
C LEU A 341 -21.85 8.55 -9.97
N TYR A 342 -22.96 8.40 -9.25
CA TYR A 342 -23.00 7.78 -7.93
C TYR A 342 -22.47 6.33 -7.96
N PHE A 343 -22.93 5.52 -8.92
CA PHE A 343 -22.47 4.15 -9.04
C PHE A 343 -21.00 4.06 -9.52
N ILE A 344 -20.54 4.94 -10.41
CA ILE A 344 -19.12 5.00 -10.81
C ILE A 344 -18.22 5.30 -9.59
N TYR A 345 -18.65 6.21 -8.71
CA TYR A 345 -17.91 6.51 -7.49
C TYR A 345 -17.74 5.27 -6.60
N HIS A 346 -18.80 4.51 -6.36
CA HIS A 346 -18.76 3.27 -5.58
C HIS A 346 -18.01 2.16 -6.32
N LEU A 347 -18.17 2.04 -7.63
CA LEU A 347 -17.48 1.07 -8.47
C LEU A 347 -15.96 1.24 -8.39
N ARG A 348 -15.48 2.47 -8.42
CA ARG A 348 -14.06 2.78 -8.28
C ARG A 348 -13.51 2.27 -6.95
N ARG A 349 -14.24 2.43 -5.86
CA ARG A 349 -13.85 1.95 -4.53
C ARG A 349 -13.80 0.41 -4.49
N GLU A 350 -14.83 -0.26 -5.00
CA GLU A 350 -14.90 -1.73 -5.03
C GLU A 350 -13.86 -2.34 -5.98
N TYR A 351 -13.51 -1.67 -7.07
CA TYR A 351 -12.43 -2.07 -7.97
C TYR A 351 -11.07 -2.11 -7.25
N ILE A 352 -10.75 -1.09 -6.45
CA ILE A 352 -9.53 -1.05 -5.64
C ILE A 352 -9.54 -2.15 -4.57
N ILE A 353 -10.69 -2.36 -3.89
CA ILE A 353 -10.85 -3.42 -2.89
C ILE A 353 -10.66 -4.82 -3.50
N ALA A 354 -11.11 -5.03 -4.73
CA ALA A 354 -10.96 -6.30 -5.43
C ALA A 354 -9.46 -6.65 -5.65
N PHE A 355 -8.64 -5.69 -6.05
CA PHE A 355 -7.18 -5.89 -6.16
C PHE A 355 -6.54 -6.13 -4.80
N LYS A 356 -6.94 -5.39 -3.77
CA LYS A 356 -6.47 -5.62 -2.40
C LYS A 356 -6.78 -7.04 -1.93
N GLY A 357 -7.98 -7.55 -2.19
CA GLY A 357 -8.37 -8.92 -1.87
C GLY A 357 -7.52 -9.99 -2.59
N LEU A 358 -7.11 -9.74 -3.84
CA LEU A 358 -6.18 -10.61 -4.56
C LEU A 358 -4.78 -10.63 -3.93
N LEU A 359 -4.29 -9.50 -3.42
CA LEU A 359 -3.01 -9.39 -2.74
C LEU A 359 -3.03 -10.06 -1.35
N GLU A 360 -4.11 -9.91 -0.59
CA GLU A 360 -4.29 -10.51 0.74
C GLU A 360 -4.42 -12.04 0.69
N GLN A 361 -5.00 -12.60 -0.36
CA GLN A 361 -5.09 -14.05 -0.56
C GLN A 361 -3.72 -14.71 -0.79
N SER A 362 -2.72 -13.94 -1.17
CA SER A 362 -1.34 -14.37 -1.42
C SER A 362 -0.47 -14.33 -0.16
N GLY A 363 -0.90 -13.66 0.90
CA GLY A 363 -0.19 -13.51 2.18
C GLY A 363 -0.86 -14.29 3.30
N VAL A 364 -0.05 -14.74 4.27
CA VAL A 364 -0.46 -15.50 5.46
C VAL A 364 -1.76 -14.97 6.06
N LYS A 365 -2.72 -15.87 6.29
CA LYS A 365 -3.99 -15.59 6.96
C LYS A 365 -3.75 -14.89 8.30
N LYS A 366 -4.02 -13.61 8.40
CA LYS A 366 -4.24 -12.96 9.68
C LYS A 366 -5.68 -13.27 10.12
N GLU A 367 -5.82 -13.87 11.29
CA GLU A 367 -7.11 -14.08 11.94
C GLU A 367 -7.87 -12.76 12.03
N LYS A 368 -9.11 -12.79 11.57
CA LYS A 368 -10.06 -11.69 11.76
C LYS A 368 -10.38 -11.60 13.25
N VAL A 369 -9.86 -10.58 13.89
CA VAL A 369 -10.38 -10.18 15.20
C VAL A 369 -11.74 -9.51 14.96
N ASP A 370 -12.80 -10.20 15.38
CA ASP A 370 -14.16 -9.64 15.40
C ASP A 370 -14.19 -8.41 16.30
N LYS A 371 -14.37 -7.25 15.69
CA LYS A 371 -14.72 -6.03 16.41
C LYS A 371 -16.17 -6.12 16.87
N LYS A 372 -16.39 -6.60 18.10
CA LYS A 372 -17.66 -6.38 18.78
C LYS A 372 -17.86 -4.87 18.99
N GLU A 373 -18.95 -4.33 18.49
CA GLU A 373 -19.39 -2.98 18.81
C GLU A 373 -19.59 -2.84 20.32
N ILE A 374 -18.73 -2.03 20.95
CA ILE A 374 -18.85 -1.67 22.36
C ILE A 374 -19.83 -0.51 22.43
N LYS A 375 -21.01 -0.72 23.04
CA LYS A 375 -21.91 0.36 23.44
C LYS A 375 -21.14 1.31 24.34
N VAL A 376 -21.17 2.60 24.03
CA VAL A 376 -20.52 3.69 24.79
C VAL A 376 -21.21 3.82 26.15
N THR A 377 -20.74 3.04 27.13
CA THR A 377 -20.88 3.33 28.55
C THR A 377 -19.87 4.42 28.91
N SER A 378 -20.18 5.27 29.91
CA SER A 378 -19.24 6.31 30.38
C SER A 378 -17.83 5.71 30.57
N ILE A 379 -16.81 6.41 30.13
CA ILE A 379 -15.41 5.96 30.25
C ILE A 379 -15.08 5.64 31.71
N ILE A 380 -15.62 6.43 32.64
CA ILE A 380 -15.43 6.28 34.09
C ILE A 380 -16.05 4.97 34.58
N ASP A 381 -17.30 4.66 34.19
CA ASP A 381 -17.95 3.40 34.57
C ASP A 381 -17.22 2.19 34.02
N THR A 382 -16.58 2.32 32.87
CA THR A 382 -15.75 1.27 32.29
C THR A 382 -14.49 1.04 33.09
N VAL A 383 -13.79 2.11 33.51
CA VAL A 383 -12.58 2.02 34.36
C VAL A 383 -12.93 1.41 35.71
N VAL A 384 -13.96 1.88 36.40
CA VAL A 384 -14.42 1.35 37.70
C VAL A 384 -14.81 -0.12 37.59
N ARG A 385 -15.50 -0.51 36.52
CA ARG A 385 -15.85 -1.92 36.28
C ARG A 385 -14.60 -2.79 36.09
N VAL A 386 -13.62 -2.33 35.31
CA VAL A 386 -12.38 -3.08 35.08
C VAL A 386 -11.57 -3.21 36.38
N LEU A 387 -11.50 -2.15 37.21
CA LEU A 387 -10.83 -2.20 38.50
C LEU A 387 -11.50 -3.20 39.44
N ASN A 388 -12.84 -3.34 39.42
CA ASN A 388 -13.57 -4.25 40.32
C ASN A 388 -13.65 -5.70 39.82
N SER A 389 -13.61 -5.96 38.49
CA SER A 389 -13.89 -7.29 37.94
C SER A 389 -13.03 -7.68 36.74
N GLY A 390 -12.00 -6.92 36.41
CA GLY A 390 -11.08 -7.22 35.33
C GLY A 390 -10.08 -8.34 35.65
N THR A 391 -9.40 -8.83 34.60
CA THR A 391 -8.23 -9.70 34.78
C THR A 391 -7.05 -8.89 35.35
N GLU A 392 -6.07 -9.57 35.98
CA GLU A 392 -4.89 -8.92 36.56
C GLU A 392 -4.22 -7.93 35.57
N ASN A 393 -3.98 -8.34 34.33
CA ASN A 393 -3.36 -7.48 33.32
C ASN A 393 -4.24 -6.26 32.95
N GLN A 394 -5.56 -6.41 32.96
CA GLN A 394 -6.47 -5.29 32.72
C GLN A 394 -6.48 -4.32 33.91
N ILE A 395 -6.48 -4.83 35.14
CA ILE A 395 -6.42 -4.01 36.36
C ILE A 395 -5.10 -3.24 36.41
N LEU A 396 -3.95 -3.88 36.15
CA LEU A 396 -2.65 -3.23 36.11
C LEU A 396 -2.62 -2.13 35.04
N HIS A 397 -3.15 -2.40 33.87
CA HIS A 397 -3.24 -1.39 32.80
C HIS A 397 -4.10 -0.18 33.20
N MET A 398 -5.23 -0.42 33.87
CA MET A 398 -6.08 0.67 34.35
C MET A 398 -5.44 1.44 35.51
N LEU A 399 -4.77 0.78 36.45
CA LEU A 399 -4.04 1.44 37.55
C LEU A 399 -2.92 2.35 37.01
N HIS A 400 -2.21 1.93 35.94
CA HIS A 400 -1.24 2.83 35.27
C HIS A 400 -1.92 4.04 34.65
N LYS A 401 -3.11 3.87 34.05
CA LYS A 401 -3.87 4.98 33.48
C LYS A 401 -4.45 5.93 34.52
N THR A 402 -4.91 5.41 35.66
CA THR A 402 -5.44 6.24 36.74
C THR A 402 -4.35 7.07 37.43
N LEU A 403 -3.09 6.64 37.44
CA LEU A 403 -1.94 7.45 37.87
C LEU A 403 -1.75 8.71 36.97
N GLU A 404 -2.07 8.62 35.68
CA GLU A 404 -1.99 9.76 34.76
C GLU A 404 -3.14 10.76 34.98
N VAL A 405 -4.34 10.29 35.36
CA VAL A 405 -5.58 11.11 35.42
C VAL A 405 -5.92 11.62 36.82
N LYS A 406 -5.54 10.95 37.89
CA LYS A 406 -5.71 11.32 39.29
C LYS A 406 -7.13 11.79 39.66
N ASP A 407 -8.17 10.96 39.38
CA ASP A 407 -9.58 11.29 39.61
C ASP A 407 -10.09 10.58 40.86
N GLU A 408 -10.63 11.39 41.82
CA GLU A 408 -11.12 10.89 43.13
C GLU A 408 -12.25 9.87 43.01
N ARG A 409 -12.97 9.84 41.89
CA ARG A 409 -14.04 8.84 41.65
C ARG A 409 -13.52 7.41 41.61
N PHE A 410 -12.23 7.20 41.39
CA PHE A 410 -11.61 5.88 41.36
C PHE A 410 -11.20 5.40 42.76
N PHE A 411 -11.23 6.26 43.79
CA PHE A 411 -10.70 5.99 45.12
C PHE A 411 -11.21 4.68 45.72
N TYR A 412 -12.53 4.49 45.78
CA TYR A 412 -13.10 3.28 46.41
C TYR A 412 -12.80 1.99 45.65
N ALA A 413 -12.80 2.05 44.31
CA ALA A 413 -12.43 0.90 43.48
C ALA A 413 -10.95 0.52 43.69
N ILE A 414 -10.06 1.49 43.85
CA ILE A 414 -8.63 1.28 44.06
C ILE A 414 -8.38 0.83 45.51
N LYS A 415 -9.09 1.40 46.51
CA LYS A 415 -9.01 0.99 47.93
C LYS A 415 -9.28 -0.51 48.10
N ASN A 416 -10.27 -1.06 47.41
CA ASN A 416 -10.59 -2.49 47.44
C ASN A 416 -9.46 -3.39 46.90
N LEU A 417 -8.55 -2.86 46.11
CA LEU A 417 -7.41 -3.59 45.55
C LEU A 417 -6.23 -3.74 46.54
N LEU A 418 -6.28 -3.12 47.73
CA LEU A 418 -5.27 -3.29 48.77
C LEU A 418 -5.16 -4.73 49.28
N SER A 419 -6.23 -5.51 49.18
CA SER A 419 -6.29 -6.94 49.55
C SER A 419 -6.22 -7.89 48.31
N TYR A 420 -5.88 -7.36 47.12
CA TYR A 420 -5.81 -8.19 45.91
C TYR A 420 -4.67 -9.23 45.98
N PRO A 421 -4.84 -10.46 45.44
CA PRO A 421 -3.84 -11.51 45.51
C PRO A 421 -2.46 -11.16 44.94
N SER A 422 -2.42 -10.42 43.82
CA SER A 422 -1.17 -10.03 43.17
C SER A 422 -0.51 -8.85 43.89
N ALA A 423 0.76 -9.01 44.29
CA ALA A 423 1.57 -7.98 44.93
C ALA A 423 1.72 -6.73 44.02
N LYS A 424 1.88 -6.91 42.70
CA LYS A 424 1.99 -5.81 41.73
C LYS A 424 0.74 -4.92 41.73
N VAL A 425 -0.44 -5.53 41.85
CA VAL A 425 -1.71 -4.80 41.94
C VAL A 425 -1.79 -4.03 43.26
N ARG A 426 -1.42 -4.67 44.39
CA ARG A 426 -1.41 -3.99 45.72
C ARG A 426 -0.45 -2.80 45.74
N ALA A 427 0.79 -2.99 45.27
CA ALA A 427 1.79 -1.91 45.22
C ALA A 427 1.30 -0.72 44.38
N LEU A 428 0.76 -0.97 43.18
CA LEU A 428 0.28 0.06 42.27
C LEU A 428 -1.02 0.72 42.77
N ALA A 429 -1.84 -0.03 43.53
CA ALA A 429 -3.01 0.54 44.21
C ALA A 429 -2.60 1.54 45.30
N ILE A 430 -1.61 1.20 46.13
CA ILE A 430 -1.06 2.11 47.15
C ILE A 430 -0.47 3.36 46.46
N GLU A 431 0.24 3.21 45.37
CA GLU A 431 0.82 4.32 44.62
C GLU A 431 -0.25 5.26 44.07
N ASN A 432 -1.37 4.74 43.58
CA ASN A 432 -2.52 5.55 43.17
C ASN A 432 -3.13 6.29 44.36
N LEU A 433 -3.37 5.58 45.50
CA LEU A 433 -3.95 6.15 46.72
C LEU A 433 -3.06 7.23 47.36
N TYR A 434 -1.75 7.17 47.15
CA TYR A 434 -0.81 8.24 47.52
C TYR A 434 -1.18 9.63 46.95
N PHE A 435 -1.77 9.65 45.75
CA PHE A 435 -2.20 10.88 45.05
C PHE A 435 -3.65 11.25 45.30
N LEU A 436 -4.46 10.35 45.86
CA LEU A 436 -5.90 10.56 46.12
C LEU A 436 -6.12 10.82 47.63
N ASN A 437 -6.54 12.03 47.99
CA ASN A 437 -6.63 12.46 49.39
C ASN A 437 -8.07 12.34 49.97
N THR A 438 -8.86 11.36 49.54
CA THR A 438 -10.27 11.25 49.95
C THR A 438 -10.45 10.79 51.40
N GLU A 439 -9.63 9.84 51.88
CA GLU A 439 -9.60 9.31 53.23
C GLU A 439 -8.16 9.00 53.68
N ASN A 440 -7.88 9.12 54.97
CA ASN A 440 -6.61 8.70 55.54
C ASN A 440 -6.60 7.16 55.74
N LEU A 441 -5.74 6.47 54.98
CA LEU A 441 -5.63 5.02 54.98
C LEU A 441 -4.38 4.53 55.73
N CYS A 442 -3.83 5.31 56.68
CA CYS A 442 -2.60 4.94 57.39
C CYS A 442 -2.70 3.58 58.09
N VAL A 443 -3.84 3.28 58.74
CA VAL A 443 -4.03 2.02 59.44
C VAL A 443 -3.99 0.79 58.53
N PRO A 444 -4.83 0.70 57.48
CA PRO A 444 -4.79 -0.47 56.61
C PRO A 444 -3.50 -0.58 55.77
N ILE A 445 -2.81 0.54 55.52
CA ILE A 445 -1.52 0.52 54.80
C ILE A 445 -0.37 0.17 55.71
N GLN A 446 -0.46 0.46 57.02
CA GLN A 446 0.54 0.06 58.00
C GLN A 446 0.62 -1.47 58.13
N ASP A 447 -0.50 -2.21 57.99
CA ASP A 447 -0.49 -3.67 57.95
C ASP A 447 0.27 -4.24 56.75
N LEU A 448 0.30 -3.49 55.61
CA LEU A 448 1.01 -3.88 54.39
C LEU A 448 2.53 -3.66 54.45
N ILE A 449 3.07 -3.07 55.51
CA ILE A 449 4.52 -3.03 55.76
C ILE A 449 5.10 -4.44 55.94
N MET A 450 4.31 -5.37 56.42
CA MET A 450 4.70 -6.79 56.63
C MET A 450 4.40 -7.66 55.38
N ASP A 451 4.10 -7.07 54.26
CA ASP A 451 3.91 -7.81 52.99
C ASP A 451 5.21 -8.49 52.56
N LYS A 452 5.09 -9.69 51.99
CA LYS A 452 6.24 -10.46 51.51
C LYS A 452 6.95 -9.83 50.31
N ASP A 453 6.26 -8.93 49.62
CA ASP A 453 6.78 -8.27 48.38
C ASP A 453 7.34 -6.89 48.73
N GLN A 454 8.62 -6.68 48.42
CA GLN A 454 9.33 -5.43 48.70
C GLN A 454 8.71 -4.20 48.01
N GLN A 455 8.05 -4.34 46.88
CA GLN A 455 7.43 -3.21 46.20
C GLN A 455 6.19 -2.72 46.94
N VAL A 456 5.40 -3.66 47.52
CA VAL A 456 4.24 -3.32 48.35
C VAL A 456 4.70 -2.59 49.62
N THR A 457 5.71 -3.13 50.30
CA THR A 457 6.31 -2.53 51.49
C THR A 457 6.87 -1.14 51.20
N THR A 458 7.59 -0.96 50.12
CA THR A 458 8.13 0.35 49.72
C THR A 458 7.03 1.38 49.45
N SER A 459 5.97 0.99 48.73
CA SER A 459 4.83 1.87 48.43
C SER A 459 4.07 2.23 49.74
N ALA A 460 3.96 1.27 50.68
CA ALA A 460 3.36 1.51 51.98
C ALA A 460 4.18 2.51 52.81
N PHE A 461 5.49 2.36 52.89
CA PHE A 461 6.37 3.33 53.56
C PHE A 461 6.25 4.73 52.94
N ARG A 462 6.23 4.85 51.62
CA ARG A 462 6.06 6.11 50.94
C ARG A 462 4.72 6.78 51.28
N TYR A 463 3.63 6.01 51.32
CA TYR A 463 2.31 6.52 51.68
C TYR A 463 2.29 7.02 53.12
N LEU A 464 2.85 6.22 54.08
CA LEU A 464 2.90 6.57 55.48
C LEU A 464 3.76 7.80 55.74
N LEU A 465 4.91 7.96 55.07
CA LEU A 465 5.76 9.13 55.22
C LEU A 465 5.04 10.44 54.83
N LYS A 466 4.09 10.38 53.92
CA LYS A 466 3.29 11.54 53.50
C LYS A 466 2.11 11.82 54.44
N ASN A 467 1.41 10.77 54.85
CA ASN A 467 0.07 10.89 55.48
C ASN A 467 0.03 10.54 56.98
N TYR A 468 1.14 10.18 57.60
CA TYR A 468 1.18 9.81 59.03
C TYR A 468 1.21 11.06 59.92
N ASP A 469 0.24 11.23 60.80
CA ASP A 469 0.02 12.42 61.60
C ASP A 469 0.90 12.52 62.91
N GLN A 470 1.62 11.43 63.25
CA GLN A 470 2.51 11.37 64.43
C GLN A 470 3.98 11.58 64.03
N ASP A 471 4.95 11.41 64.94
CA ASP A 471 6.37 11.59 64.64
C ASP A 471 6.87 10.56 63.60
N GLN A 472 6.94 11.01 62.36
CA GLN A 472 7.41 10.25 61.19
C GLN A 472 8.87 9.80 61.38
N VAL A 473 9.68 10.60 62.02
CA VAL A 473 11.11 10.29 62.24
C VAL A 473 11.27 9.12 63.17
N GLN A 474 10.46 9.06 64.26
CA GLN A 474 10.52 7.93 65.21
C GLN A 474 10.04 6.63 64.54
N LEU A 475 8.92 6.71 63.79
CA LEU A 475 8.38 5.57 63.07
C LEU A 475 9.42 4.98 62.09
N PHE A 476 9.98 5.81 61.22
CA PHE A 476 10.94 5.37 60.22
C PHE A 476 12.27 4.90 60.83
N ASN A 477 12.78 5.53 61.91
CA ASN A 477 13.98 5.07 62.61
C ASN A 477 13.82 3.65 63.15
N THR A 478 12.64 3.29 63.61
CA THR A 478 12.35 1.91 64.07
C THR A 478 12.51 0.92 62.91
N TYR A 479 11.91 1.19 61.78
CA TYR A 479 11.94 0.27 60.61
C TYR A 479 13.27 0.28 59.82
N LEU A 480 13.99 1.41 59.81
CA LEU A 480 15.30 1.49 59.17
C LEU A 480 16.41 0.73 59.92
N ASN A 481 16.18 0.44 61.24
CA ASN A 481 17.10 -0.28 62.11
C ASN A 481 16.62 -1.68 62.45
N VAL A 482 15.57 -2.21 61.80
CA VAL A 482 15.08 -3.58 62.02
C VAL A 482 16.09 -4.61 61.49
N GLU A 483 16.20 -5.76 62.14
CA GLU A 483 17.06 -6.87 61.70
C GLU A 483 16.61 -7.49 60.37
N ASP A 484 15.33 -7.36 59.99
CA ASP A 484 14.81 -7.77 58.70
C ASP A 484 15.30 -6.85 57.59
N ASN A 485 16.26 -7.34 56.82
CA ASN A 485 16.85 -6.62 55.71
C ASN A 485 15.80 -6.23 54.64
N THR A 486 14.71 -6.99 54.45
CA THR A 486 13.67 -6.69 53.44
C THR A 486 12.90 -5.43 53.81
N ILE A 487 12.51 -5.32 55.10
CA ILE A 487 11.79 -4.15 55.62
C ILE A 487 12.69 -2.93 55.64
N ALA A 488 13.94 -3.09 56.11
CA ALA A 488 14.91 -2.00 56.20
C ALA A 488 15.25 -1.44 54.79
N ASN A 489 15.41 -2.33 53.78
CA ASN A 489 15.63 -1.92 52.37
C ASN A 489 14.44 -1.18 51.82
N ALA A 490 13.22 -1.69 52.02
CA ALA A 490 11.99 -1.03 51.54
C ALA A 490 11.77 0.33 52.21
N ALA A 491 12.08 0.46 53.51
CA ALA A 491 12.02 1.74 54.22
C ALA A 491 13.03 2.76 53.67
N LEU A 492 14.27 2.31 53.36
CA LEU A 492 15.29 3.15 52.74
C LEU A 492 14.86 3.65 51.35
N VAL A 493 14.32 2.78 50.50
CA VAL A 493 13.86 3.16 49.19
C VAL A 493 12.63 4.08 49.24
N GLY A 494 11.66 3.76 50.13
CA GLY A 494 10.49 4.60 50.37
C GLY A 494 10.85 6.02 50.84
N LEU A 495 11.82 6.11 51.78
CA LEU A 495 12.34 7.38 52.24
C LEU A 495 13.01 8.18 51.12
N SER A 496 13.85 7.56 50.32
CA SER A 496 14.59 8.19 49.21
C SER A 496 13.66 8.84 48.16
N LEU A 497 12.48 8.26 47.92
CA LEU A 497 11.48 8.81 47.01
C LEU A 497 10.91 10.14 47.45
N GLU A 498 10.72 10.33 48.77
CA GLU A 498 10.17 11.56 49.34
C GLU A 498 11.22 12.65 49.58
N LEU A 499 12.49 12.24 49.77
CA LEU A 499 13.57 13.18 50.00
C LEU A 499 14.01 13.98 48.77
N ARG A 500 13.67 13.51 47.59
CA ARG A 500 14.08 14.13 46.31
C ARG A 500 13.83 15.65 46.22
N ASN A 501 12.73 16.13 46.79
CA ASN A 501 12.31 17.53 46.74
C ASN A 501 12.13 18.19 48.11
N ASN A 502 12.60 17.53 49.21
CA ASN A 502 12.39 18.00 50.56
C ASN A 502 13.69 18.05 51.37
N THR A 503 14.38 19.18 51.27
CA THR A 503 15.65 19.43 51.96
C THR A 503 15.56 19.37 53.50
N LEU A 504 14.39 19.69 54.06
CA LEU A 504 14.16 19.60 55.52
C LEU A 504 14.14 18.14 55.97
N LEU A 505 13.51 17.25 55.23
CA LEU A 505 13.53 15.83 55.52
C LEU A 505 14.91 15.21 55.28
N GLN A 506 15.68 15.67 54.27
CA GLN A 506 17.06 15.20 54.04
C GLN A 506 17.92 15.38 55.27
N GLY A 507 17.87 16.58 55.89
CA GLY A 507 18.63 16.89 57.12
C GLY A 507 18.16 16.08 58.32
N ARG A 508 16.84 15.86 58.51
CA ARG A 508 16.28 15.09 59.63
C ARG A 508 16.64 13.60 59.59
N PHE A 509 16.73 13.00 58.40
CA PHE A 509 17.00 11.57 58.26
C PHE A 509 18.45 11.23 57.95
N SER A 510 19.34 12.19 57.70
CA SER A 510 20.77 12.00 57.40
C SER A 510 21.01 10.88 56.39
N LEU A 511 20.34 10.97 55.19
CA LEU A 511 20.33 9.90 54.19
C LEU A 511 21.73 9.44 53.76
N ASP A 512 22.67 10.39 53.62
CA ASP A 512 24.05 10.10 53.21
C ASP A 512 24.72 9.10 54.20
N ASN A 513 24.59 9.36 55.53
CA ASN A 513 25.15 8.46 56.53
C ASN A 513 24.49 7.09 56.51
N ARG A 514 23.19 7.01 56.18
CA ARG A 514 22.47 5.73 56.09
C ARG A 514 22.91 4.93 54.86
N ILE A 515 23.12 5.58 53.70
CA ILE A 515 23.64 4.91 52.53
C ILE A 515 25.07 4.43 52.78
N GLU A 516 25.94 5.22 53.44
CA GLU A 516 27.30 4.84 53.81
C GLU A 516 27.33 3.64 54.78
N ASN A 517 26.43 3.63 55.79
CA ASN A 517 26.25 2.49 56.69
C ASN A 517 25.72 1.26 55.95
N ALA A 518 24.75 1.41 55.03
CA ALA A 518 24.23 0.29 54.26
C ALA A 518 25.29 -0.31 53.31
N LEU A 519 26.17 0.49 52.73
CA LEU A 519 27.33 0.04 51.94
C LEU A 519 28.35 -0.71 52.80
N SER A 520 28.66 -0.22 54.02
CA SER A 520 29.58 -0.91 54.91
C SER A 520 29.05 -2.29 55.39
N GLN A 521 27.75 -2.39 55.57
CA GLN A 521 27.09 -3.66 55.96
C GLN A 521 27.12 -4.75 54.88
N LEU A 522 27.32 -4.41 53.60
CA LEU A 522 27.42 -5.39 52.51
C LEU A 522 28.56 -6.41 52.75
N THR A 523 29.64 -6.02 53.43
CA THR A 523 30.79 -6.87 53.71
C THR A 523 30.47 -7.96 54.76
N TYR A 524 29.45 -7.75 55.58
CA TYR A 524 29.08 -8.67 56.68
C TYR A 524 27.95 -9.64 56.28
N LEU A 525 27.30 -9.48 55.08
CA LEU A 525 26.24 -10.36 54.62
C LEU A 525 26.84 -11.66 54.07
N SER A 526 26.28 -12.79 54.48
CA SER A 526 26.74 -14.12 54.06
C SER A 526 26.02 -14.61 52.77
N SER A 527 24.78 -14.18 52.56
CA SER A 527 23.95 -14.60 51.43
C SER A 527 24.16 -13.69 50.22
N GLU A 528 24.42 -14.26 49.03
CA GLU A 528 24.52 -13.49 47.78
C GLU A 528 23.17 -12.89 47.37
N GLU A 529 22.05 -13.50 47.73
CA GLU A 529 20.71 -12.97 47.48
C GLU A 529 20.45 -11.72 48.36
N GLU A 530 20.81 -11.78 49.64
CA GLU A 530 20.69 -10.60 50.52
C GLU A 530 21.60 -9.47 50.07
N LYS A 531 22.82 -9.75 49.64
CA LYS A 531 23.73 -8.74 49.07
C LYS A 531 23.12 -8.09 47.86
N THR A 532 22.56 -8.90 46.93
CA THR A 532 21.93 -8.40 45.73
C THR A 532 20.76 -7.46 46.05
N ASN A 533 19.85 -7.88 46.93
CA ASN A 533 18.67 -7.09 47.32
C ASN A 533 19.09 -5.78 48.02
N LYS A 534 20.13 -5.83 48.89
CA LYS A 534 20.62 -4.63 49.55
C LYS A 534 21.31 -3.66 48.60
N ILE A 535 22.13 -4.14 47.64
CA ILE A 535 22.75 -3.30 46.60
C ILE A 535 21.66 -2.66 45.75
N GLN A 536 20.62 -3.39 45.34
CA GLN A 536 19.53 -2.83 44.60
C GLN A 536 18.81 -1.70 45.36
N ALA A 537 18.52 -1.90 46.65
CA ALA A 537 17.89 -0.86 47.48
C ALA A 537 18.79 0.38 47.64
N ILE A 538 20.09 0.20 47.78
CA ILE A 538 21.05 1.32 47.83
C ILE A 538 21.07 2.08 46.50
N LEU A 539 21.17 1.37 45.39
CA LEU A 539 21.18 1.99 44.05
C LEU A 539 19.89 2.78 43.78
N GLU A 540 18.74 2.21 44.14
CA GLU A 540 17.45 2.90 44.04
C GLU A 540 17.42 4.13 44.95
N ALA A 541 17.91 4.05 46.15
CA ALA A 541 17.96 5.19 47.07
C ALA A 541 18.84 6.34 46.57
N ILE A 542 20.02 6.03 46.00
CA ILE A 542 20.91 7.01 45.40
C ILE A 542 20.23 7.67 44.19
N GLY A 543 19.65 6.89 43.31
CA GLY A 543 18.97 7.38 42.10
C GLY A 543 17.74 8.23 42.41
N ASN A 544 16.87 7.77 43.30
CA ASN A 544 15.65 8.45 43.73
C ASN A 544 15.94 9.81 44.36
N ALA A 545 16.87 9.85 45.33
CA ALA A 545 17.19 11.07 46.08
C ALA A 545 18.26 11.95 45.40
N LYS A 546 18.86 11.50 44.30
CA LYS A 546 19.91 12.20 43.51
C LYS A 546 21.14 12.54 44.36
N VAL A 547 21.64 11.58 45.15
CA VAL A 547 22.78 11.83 46.02
C VAL A 547 24.09 11.73 45.25
N GLU A 548 24.61 12.88 44.77
CA GLU A 548 25.76 12.98 43.86
C GLU A 548 27.04 12.32 44.43
N ARG A 549 27.24 12.39 45.75
CA ARG A 549 28.39 11.78 46.45
C ARG A 549 28.57 10.29 46.10
N PHE A 550 27.47 9.57 45.79
CA PHE A 550 27.49 8.14 45.53
C PHE A 550 27.27 7.75 44.08
N TYR A 551 27.40 8.67 43.12
CA TYR A 551 27.21 8.38 41.68
C TYR A 551 28.24 7.37 41.15
N ASP A 552 29.42 7.29 41.72
CA ASP A 552 30.41 6.30 41.36
C ASP A 552 29.97 4.87 41.72
N VAL A 553 29.16 4.70 42.78
CA VAL A 553 28.54 3.40 43.10
C VAL A 553 27.61 2.96 41.94
N ILE A 554 26.80 3.87 41.36
CA ILE A 554 25.96 3.57 40.22
C ILE A 554 26.82 3.18 38.99
N LYS A 555 27.88 3.95 38.68
CA LYS A 555 28.79 3.67 37.56
C LYS A 555 29.37 2.26 37.63
N VAL A 556 29.90 1.86 38.78
CA VAL A 556 30.50 0.53 38.98
C VAL A 556 29.46 -0.58 38.74
N HIS A 557 28.24 -0.41 39.23
CA HIS A 557 27.21 -1.45 39.16
C HIS A 557 26.44 -1.50 37.83
N ILE A 558 26.54 -0.50 36.97
CA ILE A 558 26.06 -0.59 35.56
C ILE A 558 26.79 -1.71 34.81
N ASP A 559 28.06 -1.97 35.16
CA ASP A 559 28.87 -3.02 34.55
C ASP A 559 28.85 -4.35 35.32
N SER A 560 27.95 -4.47 36.29
CA SER A 560 27.83 -5.69 37.11
C SER A 560 27.50 -6.92 36.25
N GLY A 561 28.15 -8.06 36.57
CA GLY A 561 27.86 -9.36 35.96
C GLY A 561 26.48 -9.92 36.35
N ASN A 562 25.87 -9.39 37.44
CA ASN A 562 24.52 -9.73 37.82
C ASN A 562 23.52 -8.80 37.10
N SER A 563 22.73 -9.38 36.19
CA SER A 563 21.76 -8.62 35.36
C SER A 563 20.70 -7.88 36.18
N ALA A 564 20.30 -8.40 37.34
CA ALA A 564 19.33 -7.72 38.20
C ALA A 564 19.92 -6.44 38.81
N VAL A 565 21.18 -6.50 39.28
CA VAL A 565 21.91 -5.33 39.79
C VAL A 565 22.19 -4.30 38.73
N ALA A 566 22.65 -4.76 37.52
CA ALA A 566 22.91 -3.89 36.38
C ALA A 566 21.65 -3.14 35.93
N ASN A 567 20.51 -3.83 35.82
CA ASN A 567 19.23 -3.23 35.49
C ASN A 567 18.79 -2.17 36.50
N THR A 568 18.94 -2.44 37.80
CA THR A 568 18.64 -1.49 38.88
C THR A 568 19.57 -0.27 38.79
N ALA A 569 20.88 -0.48 38.57
CA ALA A 569 21.83 0.61 38.37
C ALA A 569 21.50 1.51 37.17
N ILE A 570 21.10 0.91 36.05
CA ILE A 570 20.68 1.64 34.85
C ILE A 570 19.46 2.51 35.13
N ILE A 571 18.44 1.97 35.79
CA ILE A 571 17.24 2.73 36.18
C ILE A 571 17.57 3.81 37.22
N ALA A 572 18.43 3.50 38.23
CA ALA A 572 18.89 4.48 39.20
C ALA A 572 19.64 5.64 38.52
N ALA A 573 20.52 5.34 37.57
CA ALA A 573 21.23 6.33 36.78
C ALA A 573 20.28 7.29 36.06
N SER A 574 19.20 6.78 35.45
CA SER A 574 18.22 7.62 34.77
C SER A 574 17.45 8.54 35.74
N LYS A 575 17.15 8.09 36.93
CA LYS A 575 16.46 8.89 37.97
C LYS A 575 17.28 10.09 38.41
N THR A 576 18.60 10.04 38.32
CA THR A 576 19.47 11.19 38.63
C THR A 576 19.28 12.34 37.63
N LEU A 577 18.90 12.07 36.40
CA LEU A 577 18.83 13.01 35.26
C LEU A 577 20.19 13.66 34.92
N ASN A 578 21.29 13.00 35.27
CA ASN A 578 22.62 13.50 34.97
C ASN A 578 23.13 12.92 33.64
N GLU A 579 23.53 13.81 32.71
CA GLU A 579 23.96 13.47 31.37
C GLU A 579 25.19 12.54 31.31
N GLN A 580 26.04 12.53 32.38
CA GLN A 580 27.20 11.66 32.45
C GLN A 580 26.85 10.17 32.32
N PHE A 581 25.64 9.77 32.66
CA PHE A 581 25.18 8.37 32.56
C PHE A 581 24.67 7.99 31.19
N VAL A 582 24.40 8.96 30.30
CA VAL A 582 23.74 8.68 29.00
C VAL A 582 24.60 7.73 28.15
N SER A 583 25.89 8.02 27.97
CA SER A 583 26.78 7.15 27.17
C SER A 583 26.91 5.75 27.79
N LEU A 584 26.96 5.64 29.14
CA LEU A 584 27.01 4.35 29.84
C LEU A 584 25.72 3.52 29.64
N ILE A 585 24.55 4.19 29.68
CA ILE A 585 23.26 3.53 29.44
C ILE A 585 23.12 3.08 27.98
N VAL A 586 23.59 3.91 27.04
CA VAL A 586 23.58 3.59 25.62
C VAL A 586 24.45 2.36 25.33
N ALA A 587 25.63 2.24 25.95
CA ALA A 587 26.48 1.08 25.78
C ALA A 587 25.83 -0.25 26.28
N LYS A 588 24.78 -0.18 27.10
CA LYS A 588 24.03 -1.36 27.59
C LYS A 588 22.83 -1.74 26.71
N LEU A 589 22.59 -1.02 25.59
CA LEU A 589 21.53 -1.37 24.64
C LEU A 589 21.84 -2.67 23.87
N SER A 590 23.10 -3.03 23.67
CA SER A 590 23.57 -4.29 23.04
C SER A 590 23.20 -5.53 23.87
N GLY A 591 23.18 -5.41 25.21
CA GLY A 591 22.88 -6.53 26.11
C GLY A 591 21.40 -6.96 26.05
N LYS A 592 21.15 -8.25 25.76
CA LYS A 592 19.77 -8.77 25.68
C LYS A 592 18.97 -8.55 26.98
N GLU A 593 19.64 -8.71 28.14
CA GLU A 593 19.00 -8.59 29.46
C GLU A 593 18.86 -7.16 29.94
N THR A 594 19.78 -6.26 29.53
CA THR A 594 19.81 -4.85 29.94
C THR A 594 19.09 -3.92 28.98
N ARG A 595 18.85 -4.34 27.74
CA ARG A 595 18.24 -3.53 26.68
C ARG A 595 16.93 -2.85 27.10
N LYS A 596 16.03 -3.61 27.72
CA LYS A 596 14.72 -3.10 28.15
C LYS A 596 14.86 -1.98 29.16
N SER A 597 15.67 -2.19 30.19
CA SER A 597 15.94 -1.21 31.24
C SER A 597 16.67 0.02 30.70
N SER A 598 17.59 -0.15 29.75
CA SER A 598 18.27 0.98 29.08
C SER A 598 17.31 1.84 28.27
N VAL A 599 16.39 1.22 27.51
CA VAL A 599 15.37 1.95 26.75
C VAL A 599 14.42 2.72 27.68
N GLU A 600 14.01 2.12 28.82
CA GLU A 600 13.18 2.79 29.82
C GLU A 600 13.95 3.93 30.51
N ALA A 601 15.21 3.69 30.83
CA ALA A 601 16.11 4.68 31.44
C ALA A 601 16.30 5.91 30.53
N LEU A 602 16.58 5.71 29.24
CA LEU A 602 16.73 6.80 28.27
C LEU A 602 15.43 7.60 28.12
N TYR A 603 14.28 6.93 28.08
CA TYR A 603 12.99 7.60 28.04
C TYR A 603 12.73 8.47 29.27
N PHE A 604 13.21 8.07 30.45
CA PHE A 604 13.00 8.78 31.71
C PHE A 604 13.69 10.15 31.76
N PHE A 605 14.76 10.36 30.99
CA PHE A 605 15.42 11.67 30.84
C PHE A 605 14.52 12.74 30.19
N GLY A 606 13.43 12.33 29.50
CA GLY A 606 12.52 13.23 28.84
C GLY A 606 13.03 13.72 27.48
N GLU A 607 12.31 14.66 26.85
CA GLU A 607 12.62 15.16 25.51
C GLU A 607 14.01 15.75 25.31
N PRO A 608 14.67 16.41 26.30
CA PRO A 608 16.00 16.98 26.10
C PRO A 608 17.04 15.95 25.63
N ILE A 609 16.87 14.67 26.01
CA ILE A 609 17.81 13.60 25.62
C ILE A 609 17.87 13.37 24.12
N ILE A 610 16.84 13.76 23.36
CA ILE A 610 16.77 13.55 21.91
C ILE A 610 17.94 14.24 21.20
N ASP A 611 18.31 15.46 21.63
CA ASP A 611 19.46 16.18 21.06
C ASP A 611 20.79 15.50 21.41
N ILE A 612 20.92 15.04 22.66
CA ILE A 612 22.12 14.33 23.13
C ILE A 612 22.30 13.03 22.37
N LEU A 613 21.21 12.26 22.17
CA LEU A 613 21.24 11.01 21.40
C LEU A 613 21.56 11.27 19.92
N TYR A 614 21.06 12.36 19.34
CA TYR A 614 21.37 12.71 17.95
C TYR A 614 22.84 13.14 17.77
N GLU A 615 23.32 14.07 18.58
CA GLU A 615 24.66 14.63 18.40
C GLU A 615 25.77 13.64 18.85
N LYS A 616 25.71 13.14 20.08
CA LYS A 616 26.77 12.30 20.63
C LYS A 616 26.75 10.86 20.12
N VAL A 617 25.55 10.26 20.03
CA VAL A 617 25.44 8.83 19.75
C VAL A 617 25.41 8.54 18.27
N LEU A 618 24.62 9.29 17.49
CA LEU A 618 24.37 8.99 16.09
C LEU A 618 25.31 9.73 15.15
N ARG A 619 25.81 10.91 15.50
CA ARG A 619 26.70 11.72 14.66
C ARG A 619 28.17 11.50 14.91
N GLU A 620 28.58 11.33 16.17
CA GLU A 620 29.99 11.12 16.56
C GLU A 620 30.41 9.65 16.47
N ASN A 621 29.51 8.74 16.10
CA ASN A 621 29.77 7.29 15.96
C ASN A 621 30.37 6.63 17.21
N GLU A 622 30.00 7.09 18.42
CA GLU A 622 30.46 6.49 19.69
C GLU A 622 29.92 5.08 19.94
N VAL A 623 28.97 4.60 19.10
CA VAL A 623 28.22 3.36 19.33
C VAL A 623 28.23 2.45 18.11
N GLU A 624 28.24 1.14 18.33
CA GLU A 624 28.13 0.15 17.27
C GLU A 624 26.80 0.28 16.49
N MET A 625 26.79 -0.07 15.20
CA MET A 625 25.65 0.15 14.30
C MET A 625 24.34 -0.50 14.76
N GLU A 626 24.42 -1.66 15.44
CA GLU A 626 23.24 -2.36 15.94
C GLU A 626 22.57 -1.57 17.08
N ASP A 627 23.36 -0.94 17.92
CA ASP A 627 22.87 -0.13 19.04
C ASP A 627 22.32 1.22 18.57
N ALA A 628 22.89 1.80 17.52
CA ALA A 628 22.37 3.01 16.89
C ALA A 628 20.91 2.84 16.39
N ALA A 629 20.57 1.68 15.84
CA ALA A 629 19.20 1.35 15.44
C ALA A 629 18.26 1.31 16.65
N VAL A 630 18.71 0.76 17.79
CA VAL A 630 17.92 0.72 19.03
C VAL A 630 17.71 2.13 19.60
N VAL A 631 18.70 3.02 19.50
CA VAL A 631 18.58 4.44 19.89
C VAL A 631 17.47 5.13 19.08
N VAL A 632 17.37 4.86 17.77
CA VAL A 632 16.28 5.40 16.95
C VAL A 632 14.92 4.91 17.44
N LEU A 633 14.80 3.64 17.85
CA LEU A 633 13.57 3.09 18.43
C LEU A 633 13.17 3.76 19.77
N VAL A 634 14.14 4.22 20.57
CA VAL A 634 13.84 4.99 21.79
C VAL A 634 13.09 6.28 21.48
N MET A 635 13.39 6.92 20.35
CA MET A 635 12.71 8.17 19.94
C MET A 635 11.21 7.98 19.70
N GLU A 636 10.76 6.76 19.36
CA GLU A 636 9.32 6.45 19.19
C GLU A 636 8.52 6.68 20.47
N LYS A 637 9.12 6.39 21.64
CA LYS A 637 8.44 6.49 22.93
C LYS A 637 8.06 7.92 23.30
N PHE A 638 8.79 8.91 22.82
CA PHE A 638 8.53 10.32 23.13
C PHE A 638 7.28 10.86 22.45
N ALA A 639 6.89 10.30 21.29
CA ALA A 639 5.71 10.71 20.51
C ALA A 639 5.56 12.24 20.38
N SER A 640 6.68 12.95 20.23
CA SER A 640 6.76 14.42 20.21
C SER A 640 7.17 14.94 18.85
N GLN A 641 6.85 16.22 18.58
CA GLN A 641 7.26 16.89 17.34
C GLN A 641 8.80 17.00 17.23
N LYS A 642 9.50 17.12 18.36
CA LYS A 642 10.96 17.15 18.41
C LYS A 642 11.55 15.81 17.92
N ALA A 643 11.02 14.70 18.40
CA ALA A 643 11.42 13.37 17.94
C ALA A 643 11.17 13.21 16.43
N VAL A 644 10.01 13.63 15.93
CA VAL A 644 9.69 13.62 14.49
C VAL A 644 10.71 14.43 13.69
N ASN A 645 11.05 15.66 14.11
CA ASN A 645 12.00 16.51 13.41
C ASN A 645 13.41 15.90 13.37
N THR A 646 13.83 15.25 14.46
CA THR A 646 15.13 14.57 14.54
C THR A 646 15.16 13.32 13.65
N LEU A 647 14.08 12.52 13.66
CA LEU A 647 13.94 11.38 12.77
C LEU A 647 13.96 11.79 11.28
N ILE A 648 13.35 12.94 10.93
CA ILE A 648 13.43 13.50 9.58
C ILE A 648 14.87 13.79 9.17
N LYS A 649 15.69 14.36 10.07
CA LYS A 649 17.13 14.56 9.80
C LYS A 649 17.86 13.24 9.58
N LEU A 650 17.56 12.23 10.40
CA LEU A 650 18.18 10.90 10.28
C LEU A 650 17.82 10.16 8.97
N THR A 651 16.71 10.49 8.31
CA THR A 651 16.42 9.96 6.97
C THR A 651 17.41 10.43 5.90
N GLY A 652 18.19 11.49 6.17
CA GLY A 652 19.26 12.01 5.30
C GLY A 652 20.61 11.35 5.50
N GLU A 653 20.79 10.53 6.54
CA GLU A 653 22.06 9.90 6.87
C GLU A 653 22.48 8.83 5.84
N THR A 654 23.77 8.54 5.83
CA THR A 654 24.35 7.59 4.86
C THR A 654 24.14 6.15 5.28
N GLU A 655 24.09 5.90 6.57
CA GLU A 655 23.93 4.56 7.13
C GLU A 655 22.53 3.99 6.89
N HIS A 656 22.52 2.87 6.17
CA HIS A 656 21.26 2.25 5.72
C HIS A 656 20.35 1.82 6.87
N THR A 657 20.93 1.23 7.92
CA THR A 657 20.18 0.70 9.07
C THR A 657 19.47 1.82 9.84
N ILE A 658 20.22 2.89 10.15
CA ILE A 658 19.68 4.07 10.86
C ILE A 658 18.57 4.73 10.04
N LYS A 659 18.80 4.89 8.72
CA LYS A 659 17.84 5.49 7.80
C LYS A 659 16.53 4.68 7.75
N ILE A 660 16.61 3.36 7.64
CA ILE A 660 15.43 2.48 7.59
C ILE A 660 14.65 2.53 8.90
N GLU A 661 15.33 2.43 10.05
CA GLU A 661 14.66 2.50 11.34
C GLU A 661 14.01 3.86 11.57
N ALA A 662 14.66 4.96 11.18
CA ALA A 662 14.07 6.29 11.27
C ALA A 662 12.79 6.40 10.43
N ILE A 663 12.76 5.85 9.22
CA ILE A 663 11.57 5.83 8.36
C ILE A 663 10.46 4.98 9.00
N GLU A 664 10.80 3.81 9.57
CA GLU A 664 9.83 2.92 10.23
C GLU A 664 9.22 3.56 11.48
N VAL A 665 10.04 4.22 12.29
CA VAL A 665 9.55 4.95 13.47
C VAL A 665 8.65 6.13 13.05
N LEU A 666 9.04 6.90 12.03
CA LEU A 666 8.20 7.96 11.47
C LEU A 666 6.86 7.43 10.97
N LYS A 667 6.86 6.28 10.27
CA LYS A 667 5.64 5.60 9.81
C LYS A 667 4.73 5.27 10.99
N ARG A 668 5.27 4.65 12.05
CA ARG A 668 4.49 4.28 13.25
C ARG A 668 3.96 5.52 13.97
N LEU A 669 4.78 6.56 14.17
CA LEU A 669 4.37 7.79 14.82
C LEU A 669 3.25 8.50 14.06
N LYS A 670 3.33 8.63 12.73
CA LYS A 670 2.29 9.26 11.89
C LYS A 670 0.92 8.59 12.06
N TRP A 671 0.87 7.27 12.05
CA TRP A 671 -0.40 6.54 12.09
C TRP A 671 -0.93 6.32 13.51
N LYS A 672 -0.05 6.31 14.52
CA LYS A 672 -0.45 6.17 15.92
C LYS A 672 -0.85 7.50 16.57
N TYR A 673 -0.21 8.60 16.16
CA TYR A 673 -0.39 9.94 16.73
C TYR A 673 -0.70 10.97 15.64
N PRO A 674 -1.98 11.10 15.21
CA PRO A 674 -2.38 11.99 14.11
C PRO A 674 -2.11 13.49 14.32
N HIS A 675 -1.88 13.92 15.57
CA HIS A 675 -1.54 15.32 15.89
C HIS A 675 -0.11 15.71 15.50
N LEU A 676 0.78 14.73 15.27
CA LEU A 676 2.16 14.98 14.85
C LEU A 676 2.20 15.40 13.38
N LYS A 677 2.88 16.51 13.12
CA LYS A 677 2.96 17.08 11.77
C LYS A 677 4.18 16.55 11.03
N ILE A 678 3.94 15.83 9.95
CA ILE A 678 4.98 15.42 8.99
C ILE A 678 4.60 16.06 7.65
N ASN A 679 5.51 16.82 7.05
CA ASN A 679 5.27 17.51 5.80
C ASN A 679 5.16 16.50 4.64
N ASP A 680 3.98 16.43 4.01
CA ASP A 680 3.73 15.53 2.88
C ASP A 680 4.63 15.84 1.67
N ARG A 681 4.99 17.10 1.45
CA ARG A 681 5.91 17.48 0.37
C ARG A 681 7.30 16.92 0.60
N PHE A 682 7.81 16.97 1.84
CA PHE A 682 9.08 16.36 2.20
C PHE A 682 9.09 14.85 1.88
N ILE A 683 7.99 14.13 2.22
CA ILE A 683 7.89 12.69 1.94
C ILE A 683 7.92 12.43 0.44
N VAL A 684 7.16 13.22 -0.33
CA VAL A 684 7.12 13.11 -1.80
C VAL A 684 8.50 13.34 -2.40
N ASP A 685 9.20 14.40 -1.99
CA ASP A 685 10.54 14.72 -2.47
C ASP A 685 11.52 13.57 -2.17
N ARG A 686 11.46 12.97 -0.97
CA ARG A 686 12.29 11.81 -0.62
C ARG A 686 11.98 10.56 -1.43
N ILE A 687 10.70 10.31 -1.74
CA ILE A 687 10.31 9.21 -2.63
C ILE A 687 10.88 9.44 -4.02
N LEU A 688 10.80 10.66 -4.55
CA LEU A 688 11.32 11.02 -5.86
C LEU A 688 12.86 10.89 -5.92
N ASP A 689 13.57 11.34 -4.88
CA ASP A 689 15.03 11.18 -4.75
C ASP A 689 15.43 9.69 -4.80
N GLU A 690 14.72 8.84 -4.05
CA GLU A 690 14.99 7.39 -4.05
C GLU A 690 14.62 6.73 -5.39
N CYS A 691 13.55 7.18 -6.08
CA CYS A 691 13.20 6.72 -7.42
C CYS A 691 14.30 7.08 -8.43
N ASN A 692 14.80 8.32 -8.39
CA ASN A 692 15.91 8.76 -9.25
C ASN A 692 17.19 7.94 -8.99
N LEU A 693 17.49 7.70 -7.71
CA LEU A 693 18.65 6.88 -7.33
C LEU A 693 18.51 5.44 -7.84
N TYR A 694 17.30 4.87 -7.76
CA TYR A 694 16.98 3.55 -8.29
C TYR A 694 17.18 3.48 -9.81
N GLN A 695 16.61 4.43 -10.55
CA GLN A 695 16.72 4.50 -12.01
C GLN A 695 18.18 4.65 -12.46
N ASN A 696 18.95 5.48 -11.77
CA ASN A 696 20.39 5.63 -12.04
C ASN A 696 21.16 4.35 -11.73
N THR A 697 20.81 3.60 -10.70
CA THR A 697 21.44 2.31 -10.38
C THR A 697 21.10 1.27 -11.44
N LEU A 698 19.84 1.21 -11.86
CA LEU A 698 19.39 0.30 -12.92
C LEU A 698 20.06 0.61 -14.26
N SER A 699 20.22 1.91 -14.61
CA SER A 699 20.95 2.34 -15.82
C SER A 699 22.40 1.87 -15.82
N VAL A 700 23.10 1.96 -14.68
CA VAL A 700 24.47 1.46 -14.54
C VAL A 700 24.53 -0.06 -14.70
N ILE A 701 23.66 -0.82 -14.05
CA ILE A 701 23.61 -2.29 -14.18
C ILE A 701 23.41 -2.68 -15.66
N HIS A 702 22.41 -2.07 -16.29
CA HIS A 702 22.11 -2.34 -17.70
C HIS A 702 23.30 -2.00 -18.62
N SER A 703 23.95 -0.87 -18.38
CA SER A 703 25.15 -0.46 -19.14
C SER A 703 26.30 -1.45 -18.95
N GLN A 704 26.56 -1.92 -17.71
CA GLN A 704 27.59 -2.92 -17.43
C GLN A 704 27.31 -4.27 -18.12
N ILE A 705 26.06 -4.70 -18.19
CA ILE A 705 25.66 -5.90 -18.92
C ILE A 705 25.93 -5.72 -20.44
N ILE A 706 25.56 -4.60 -21.02
CA ILE A 706 25.81 -4.30 -22.46
C ILE A 706 27.34 -4.24 -22.73
N ILE A 707 28.10 -3.56 -21.85
CA ILE A 707 29.55 -3.45 -22.00
C ILE A 707 30.20 -4.84 -21.97
N ARG A 708 29.77 -5.71 -21.05
CA ARG A 708 30.25 -7.11 -20.99
C ARG A 708 29.98 -7.85 -22.31
N TYR A 709 28.79 -7.73 -22.89
CA TYR A 709 28.49 -8.37 -24.17
C TYR A 709 29.37 -7.83 -25.32
N LYS A 710 29.60 -6.53 -25.39
CA LYS A 710 30.41 -5.90 -26.41
C LYS A 710 31.89 -6.32 -26.28
N ARG A 711 32.46 -6.29 -25.06
CA ARG A 711 33.83 -6.70 -24.81
C ARG A 711 34.05 -8.17 -25.15
N ASN A 712 33.17 -9.07 -24.75
CA ASN A 712 33.28 -10.49 -25.06
C ASN A 712 33.18 -10.81 -26.57
N SER A 713 32.57 -9.90 -27.37
CA SER A 713 32.55 -10.05 -28.84
C SER A 713 33.81 -9.53 -29.53
N GLU A 714 34.57 -8.61 -28.93
CA GLU A 714 35.77 -8.01 -29.52
C GLU A 714 37.06 -8.64 -28.94
N ILE A 715 37.17 -8.69 -27.64
CA ILE A 715 38.30 -9.28 -26.88
C ILE A 715 37.71 -9.94 -25.64
N PRO A 716 37.87 -11.27 -25.46
CA PRO A 716 37.33 -11.94 -24.26
C PRO A 716 37.91 -11.33 -22.99
N GLU A 717 37.06 -10.95 -22.05
CA GLU A 717 37.46 -10.48 -20.73
C GLU A 717 38.28 -11.56 -20.00
N SER A 718 39.30 -11.16 -19.25
CA SER A 718 40.01 -12.08 -18.38
C SER A 718 39.05 -12.64 -17.31
N ARG A 719 39.37 -13.83 -16.77
CA ARG A 719 38.53 -14.43 -15.71
C ARG A 719 38.38 -13.48 -14.50
N GLU A 720 39.47 -12.82 -14.11
CA GLU A 720 39.49 -11.90 -12.98
C GLU A 720 38.65 -10.64 -13.24
N GLU A 721 38.68 -10.08 -14.43
CA GLU A 721 37.89 -8.94 -14.85
C GLU A 721 36.38 -9.28 -14.82
N ASN A 722 36.02 -10.45 -15.36
CA ASN A 722 34.62 -10.91 -15.37
C ASN A 722 34.11 -11.18 -13.95
N GLU A 723 34.93 -11.78 -13.08
CA GLU A 723 34.57 -11.98 -11.66
C GLU A 723 34.41 -10.64 -10.94
N ALA A 724 35.26 -9.65 -11.15
CA ALA A 724 35.17 -8.31 -10.57
C ALA A 724 33.92 -7.57 -11.06
N ARG A 725 33.59 -7.64 -12.35
CA ARG A 725 32.39 -7.03 -12.95
C ARG A 725 31.11 -7.67 -12.43
N ASN A 726 31.07 -8.99 -12.33
CA ASN A 726 29.94 -9.71 -11.74
C ASN A 726 29.75 -9.35 -10.26
N GLY A 727 30.84 -9.20 -9.50
CA GLY A 727 30.78 -8.72 -8.12
C GLY A 727 30.20 -7.31 -8.00
N LEU A 728 30.58 -6.39 -8.89
CA LEU A 728 30.00 -5.05 -8.95
C LEU A 728 28.52 -5.09 -9.30
N ILE A 729 28.11 -5.86 -10.32
CA ILE A 729 26.70 -6.01 -10.71
C ILE A 729 25.90 -6.56 -9.55
N HIS A 730 26.37 -7.63 -8.90
CA HIS A 730 25.66 -8.21 -7.74
C HIS A 730 25.51 -7.21 -6.57
N LEU A 731 26.57 -6.42 -6.30
CA LEU A 731 26.50 -5.37 -5.28
C LEU A 731 25.44 -4.30 -5.64
N LEU A 732 25.35 -3.92 -6.91
CA LEU A 732 24.35 -2.97 -7.40
C LEU A 732 22.93 -3.54 -7.32
N GLU A 733 22.72 -4.83 -7.62
CA GLU A 733 21.43 -5.51 -7.47
C GLU A 733 20.95 -5.50 -6.02
N MET A 734 21.84 -5.84 -5.07
CA MET A 734 21.51 -5.72 -3.64
C MET A 734 21.14 -4.28 -3.23
N ARG A 735 21.75 -3.27 -3.88
CA ARG A 735 21.39 -1.86 -3.63
C ARG A 735 20.02 -1.50 -4.20
N LEU A 736 19.64 -2.04 -5.36
CA LEU A 736 18.30 -1.87 -5.93
C LEU A 736 17.20 -2.35 -4.99
N ASP A 737 17.35 -3.55 -4.42
CA ASP A 737 16.38 -4.10 -3.48
C ASP A 737 16.22 -3.22 -2.24
N ARG A 738 17.34 -2.73 -1.69
CA ARG A 738 17.32 -1.81 -0.55
C ARG A 738 16.68 -0.46 -0.88
N GLN A 739 16.93 0.07 -2.08
CA GLN A 739 16.31 1.32 -2.56
C GLN A 739 14.81 1.15 -2.73
N LEU A 740 14.38 0.04 -3.31
CA LEU A 740 12.97 -0.30 -3.47
C LEU A 740 12.25 -0.40 -2.11
N GLN A 741 12.87 -1.08 -1.14
CA GLN A 741 12.34 -1.15 0.22
C GLN A 741 12.18 0.24 0.84
N ARG A 742 13.16 1.16 0.68
CA ARG A 742 13.07 2.52 1.22
C ARG A 742 11.94 3.32 0.56
N ILE A 743 11.78 3.23 -0.76
CA ILE A 743 10.68 3.86 -1.49
C ILE A 743 9.34 3.46 -0.87
N PHE A 744 9.11 2.16 -0.67
CA PHE A 744 7.85 1.67 -0.11
C PHE A 744 7.67 1.99 1.37
N LYS A 745 8.76 2.04 2.14
CA LYS A 745 8.70 2.49 3.54
C LYS A 745 8.30 3.96 3.65
N PHE A 746 8.85 4.85 2.81
CA PHE A 746 8.40 6.23 2.71
C PHE A 746 6.94 6.34 2.23
N LEU A 747 6.54 5.51 1.26
CA LEU A 747 5.13 5.42 0.85
C LEU A 747 4.20 5.07 2.02
N GLY A 748 4.62 4.18 2.93
CA GLY A 748 3.88 3.81 4.14
C GLY A 748 3.71 4.96 5.14
N ILE A 749 4.50 6.04 5.03
CA ILE A 749 4.25 7.27 5.80
C ILE A 749 3.10 8.08 5.15
N LYS A 750 3.05 8.16 3.81
CA LYS A 750 2.04 8.94 3.07
C LYS A 750 0.70 8.19 2.95
N TYR A 751 0.74 6.91 2.67
CA TYR A 751 -0.43 6.04 2.46
C TYR A 751 -0.54 5.00 3.58
N PRO A 752 -1.76 4.50 3.89
CA PRO A 752 -1.93 3.52 4.97
C PRO A 752 -1.01 2.30 4.80
N PRO A 753 -0.27 1.90 5.85
CA PRO A 753 0.65 0.75 5.78
C PRO A 753 -0.04 -0.55 5.35
N GLN A 754 -1.29 -0.74 5.77
CA GLN A 754 -2.12 -1.90 5.38
C GLN A 754 -2.42 -1.97 3.86
N ASP A 755 -2.23 -0.87 3.13
CA ASP A 755 -2.35 -0.84 1.67
C ASP A 755 -0.99 -0.99 0.99
N VAL A 756 0.08 -0.43 1.58
CA VAL A 756 1.43 -0.38 1.00
C VAL A 756 2.25 -1.65 1.27
N ASP A 757 2.20 -2.19 2.50
CA ASP A 757 3.02 -3.35 2.88
C ASP A 757 2.71 -4.62 2.05
N PRO A 758 1.43 -4.96 1.71
CA PRO A 758 1.13 -6.08 0.82
C PRO A 758 1.66 -5.87 -0.61
N ILE A 759 1.71 -4.63 -1.10
CA ILE A 759 2.27 -4.30 -2.41
C ILE A 759 3.76 -4.61 -2.42
N LEU A 760 4.51 -4.13 -1.43
CA LEU A 760 5.96 -4.38 -1.32
C LEU A 760 6.26 -5.88 -1.31
N ASN A 761 5.55 -6.65 -0.48
CA ASN A 761 5.74 -8.09 -0.39
C ASN A 761 5.46 -8.79 -1.72
N SER A 762 4.40 -8.37 -2.42
CA SER A 762 4.05 -8.93 -3.73
C SER A 762 5.07 -8.58 -4.81
N ILE A 763 5.63 -7.36 -4.78
CA ILE A 763 6.65 -6.92 -5.74
C ILE A 763 7.98 -7.66 -5.51
N LEU A 764 8.42 -7.84 -4.25
CA LEU A 764 9.69 -8.47 -3.93
C LEU A 764 9.65 -10.01 -4.09
N HIS A 765 8.57 -10.64 -3.63
CA HIS A 765 8.51 -12.10 -3.47
C HIS A 765 7.37 -12.77 -4.24
N GLY A 766 6.48 -11.98 -4.85
CA GLY A 766 5.32 -12.49 -5.59
C GLY A 766 5.70 -13.09 -6.94
N LYS A 767 4.85 -14.00 -7.43
CA LYS A 767 4.89 -14.44 -8.83
C LYS A 767 4.57 -13.28 -9.77
N GLU A 768 4.92 -13.40 -11.05
CA GLU A 768 4.73 -12.34 -12.06
C GLU A 768 3.31 -11.74 -12.03
N GLU A 769 2.29 -12.58 -11.97
CA GLU A 769 0.88 -12.15 -11.91
C GLU A 769 0.59 -11.32 -10.64
N GLN A 770 1.12 -11.72 -9.48
CA GLN A 770 0.96 -11.01 -8.22
C GLN A 770 1.67 -9.64 -8.25
N ARG A 771 2.85 -9.58 -8.87
CA ARG A 771 3.58 -8.32 -9.09
C ARG A 771 2.77 -7.39 -9.99
N ILE A 772 2.17 -7.90 -11.07
CA ILE A 772 1.32 -7.12 -11.98
C ILE A 772 0.12 -6.53 -11.23
N HIS A 773 -0.57 -7.34 -10.43
CA HIS A 773 -1.70 -6.87 -9.62
C HIS A 773 -1.29 -5.85 -8.57
N ALA A 774 -0.12 -6.03 -7.93
CA ALA A 774 0.43 -5.08 -6.97
C ALA A 774 0.73 -3.73 -7.61
N ILE A 775 1.34 -3.74 -8.80
CA ILE A 775 1.63 -2.51 -9.55
C ILE A 775 0.33 -1.84 -10.02
N GLU A 776 -0.68 -2.60 -10.41
CA GLU A 776 -1.99 -2.05 -10.80
C GLU A 776 -2.70 -1.40 -9.60
N PHE A 777 -2.64 -2.03 -8.42
CA PHE A 777 -3.18 -1.45 -7.20
C PHE A 777 -2.43 -0.15 -6.85
N LEU A 778 -1.10 -0.17 -6.92
CA LEU A 778 -0.25 1.01 -6.71
C LEU A 778 -0.63 2.15 -7.67
N ASP A 779 -0.82 1.85 -8.95
CA ASP A 779 -1.23 2.81 -10.00
C ASP A 779 -2.58 3.51 -9.68
N ASN A 780 -3.48 2.83 -8.96
CA ASN A 780 -4.79 3.38 -8.59
C ASN A 780 -4.78 4.22 -7.30
N ILE A 781 -3.83 4.00 -6.38
CA ILE A 781 -3.75 4.75 -5.12
C ILE A 781 -2.84 5.97 -5.20
N LEU A 782 -1.85 5.98 -6.09
CA LEU A 782 -0.86 7.06 -6.17
C LEU A 782 -1.40 8.36 -6.74
N ASP A 783 -0.87 9.48 -6.24
CA ASP A 783 -1.02 10.80 -6.83
C ASP A 783 -0.32 10.87 -8.20
N ILE A 784 -0.77 11.77 -9.09
CA ILE A 784 -0.26 11.89 -10.46
C ILE A 784 1.26 12.10 -10.49
N GLN A 785 1.81 12.90 -9.56
CA GLN A 785 3.23 13.19 -9.49
C GLN A 785 4.05 11.94 -9.16
N LEU A 786 3.68 11.22 -8.12
CA LEU A 786 4.34 9.98 -7.71
C LEU A 786 4.16 8.87 -8.74
N LYS A 787 2.98 8.80 -9.36
CA LYS A 787 2.66 7.82 -10.39
C LYS A 787 3.64 7.86 -11.55
N LYS A 788 4.02 9.06 -12.01
CA LYS A 788 4.92 9.24 -13.16
C LYS A 788 6.30 8.62 -12.93
N GLU A 789 6.85 8.74 -11.73
CA GLU A 789 8.21 8.29 -11.42
C GLU A 789 8.24 6.88 -10.80
N LEU A 790 7.27 6.56 -9.92
CA LEU A 790 7.29 5.31 -9.19
C LEU A 790 6.76 4.11 -9.99
N ILE A 791 5.78 4.31 -10.88
CA ILE A 791 5.26 3.20 -11.68
C ILE A 791 6.32 2.58 -12.60
N PRO A 792 7.15 3.36 -13.32
CA PRO A 792 8.26 2.80 -14.09
C PRO A 792 9.26 2.02 -13.22
N VAL A 793 9.55 2.49 -11.99
CA VAL A 793 10.40 1.79 -11.03
C VAL A 793 9.78 0.44 -10.65
N ALA A 794 8.50 0.41 -10.32
CA ALA A 794 7.80 -0.83 -9.99
C ALA A 794 7.69 -1.78 -11.20
N GLU A 795 7.48 -1.26 -12.41
CA GLU A 795 7.47 -2.05 -13.66
C GLU A 795 8.83 -2.68 -13.98
N SER A 796 9.92 -2.02 -13.62
CA SER A 796 11.26 -2.58 -13.85
C SER A 796 11.49 -3.91 -13.11
N THR A 797 10.78 -4.14 -12.01
CA THR A 797 10.86 -5.40 -11.26
C THR A 797 10.21 -6.60 -11.97
N LEU A 798 9.42 -6.35 -13.02
CA LEU A 798 8.85 -7.40 -13.89
C LEU A 798 9.79 -7.83 -15.00
N LEU A 799 10.89 -7.10 -15.20
CA LEU A 799 11.84 -7.40 -16.25
C LEU A 799 12.79 -8.48 -15.77
N GLU A 800 12.69 -9.66 -16.35
CA GLU A 800 13.79 -10.61 -16.28
C GLU A 800 15.03 -9.97 -16.95
N THR A 801 16.15 -10.01 -16.28
CA THR A 801 17.45 -9.47 -16.67
C THR A 801 17.95 -10.09 -17.98
N GLY A 802 17.32 -9.83 -19.11
CA GLY A 802 17.72 -10.42 -20.41
C GLY A 802 16.93 -9.98 -21.62
N SER A 803 15.81 -9.28 -21.50
CA SER A 803 15.03 -8.89 -22.68
C SER A 803 15.30 -7.45 -23.13
N GLU A 804 16.22 -7.28 -24.07
CA GLU A 804 16.58 -5.99 -24.71
C GLU A 804 15.37 -5.17 -25.22
N LYS A 805 14.34 -5.84 -25.70
CA LYS A 805 13.12 -5.21 -26.21
C LYS A 805 12.29 -4.51 -25.13
N LYS A 806 12.26 -5.03 -23.89
CA LYS A 806 11.51 -4.48 -22.78
C LYS A 806 12.23 -3.27 -22.14
N LEU A 807 13.56 -3.25 -22.18
CA LEU A 807 14.39 -2.19 -21.61
C LEU A 807 14.30 -0.85 -22.38
N LYS A 808 14.08 -0.89 -23.69
CA LYS A 808 13.85 0.33 -24.50
C LYS A 808 12.61 1.12 -24.08
N ASN A 809 11.63 0.47 -23.47
CA ASN A 809 10.39 1.12 -23.01
C ASN A 809 10.55 1.88 -21.68
N LEU A 810 11.65 1.68 -20.96
CA LEU A 810 11.88 2.29 -19.64
C LEU A 810 12.65 3.62 -19.68
N ASN A 811 12.97 4.16 -20.85
CA ASN A 811 13.84 5.35 -20.98
C ASN A 811 15.19 5.21 -20.24
N ILE A 812 15.73 3.99 -20.15
CA ILE A 812 17.00 3.73 -19.46
C ILE A 812 18.11 4.30 -20.33
N LYS A 813 18.84 5.25 -19.77
CA LYS A 813 20.01 5.82 -20.41
C LYS A 813 21.17 4.82 -20.39
N VAL A 814 21.67 4.41 -21.55
CA VAL A 814 22.88 3.61 -21.67
C VAL A 814 24.07 4.54 -21.51
N LEU A 815 24.86 4.30 -20.46
CA LEU A 815 26.05 5.08 -20.14
C LEU A 815 27.29 4.36 -20.73
N SER A 816 28.29 5.14 -21.09
CA SER A 816 29.64 4.58 -21.35
C SER A 816 30.24 4.02 -20.07
N GLU A 817 31.22 3.15 -20.21
CA GLU A 817 31.89 2.54 -19.05
C GLU A 817 32.52 3.59 -18.15
N PHE A 818 33.17 4.60 -18.73
CA PHE A 818 33.74 5.72 -18.00
C PHE A 818 32.69 6.54 -17.22
N GLU A 819 31.55 6.84 -17.85
CA GLU A 819 30.43 7.53 -17.17
C GLU A 819 29.87 6.68 -16.03
N CYS A 820 29.76 5.36 -16.19
CA CYS A 820 29.34 4.46 -15.13
C CYS A 820 30.25 4.56 -13.90
N TYR A 821 31.56 4.45 -14.10
CA TYR A 821 32.54 4.49 -12.99
C TYR A 821 32.57 5.88 -12.35
N THR A 822 32.52 6.94 -13.13
CA THR A 822 32.41 8.32 -12.63
C THR A 822 31.17 8.50 -11.74
N ALA A 823 30.02 8.02 -12.20
CA ALA A 823 28.78 8.12 -11.45
C ALA A 823 28.80 7.33 -10.14
N LEU A 824 29.45 6.17 -10.14
CA LEU A 824 29.57 5.30 -8.96
C LEU A 824 30.59 5.84 -7.94
N LEU A 825 31.72 6.37 -8.38
CA LEU A 825 32.74 6.96 -7.50
C LEU A 825 32.24 8.23 -6.78
N LYS A 826 31.31 8.98 -7.37
CA LYS A 826 30.67 10.15 -6.74
C LYS A 826 29.65 9.77 -5.66
N ARG A 827 29.27 8.50 -5.51
CA ARG A 827 28.32 8.06 -4.48
C ARG A 827 29.00 7.97 -3.12
N LYS A 828 28.25 8.22 -2.05
CA LYS A 828 28.74 8.14 -0.67
C LYS A 828 29.03 6.71 -0.18
N ASP A 829 28.63 5.67 -0.92
CA ASP A 829 28.81 4.26 -0.54
C ASP A 829 30.25 3.79 -0.74
N VAL A 830 30.98 3.62 0.36
CA VAL A 830 32.40 3.21 0.38
C VAL A 830 32.61 1.84 -0.28
N LYS A 831 31.73 0.86 -0.02
CA LYS A 831 31.85 -0.50 -0.58
C LYS A 831 31.72 -0.48 -2.10
N LEU A 832 30.82 0.36 -2.61
CA LEU A 832 30.59 0.52 -4.05
C LEU A 832 31.80 1.18 -4.72
N ARG A 833 32.37 2.23 -4.10
CA ARG A 833 33.58 2.91 -4.61
C ARG A 833 34.77 1.95 -4.64
N LEU A 834 34.95 1.15 -3.60
CA LEU A 834 36.02 0.13 -3.56
C LEU A 834 35.83 -0.96 -4.62
N ALA A 835 34.59 -1.39 -4.88
CA ALA A 835 34.30 -2.38 -5.94
C ALA A 835 34.61 -1.83 -7.34
N VAL A 836 34.34 -0.54 -7.58
CA VAL A 836 34.72 0.13 -8.83
C VAL A 836 36.21 0.22 -8.98
N LEU A 837 36.94 0.63 -7.94
CA LEU A 837 38.41 0.68 -7.96
C LEU A 837 39.01 -0.71 -8.21
N TYR A 838 38.46 -1.75 -7.58
CA TYR A 838 38.88 -3.12 -7.80
C TYR A 838 38.67 -3.57 -9.26
N LEU A 839 37.53 -3.20 -9.86
CA LEU A 839 37.29 -3.50 -11.28
C LEU A 839 38.23 -2.72 -12.20
N ILE A 840 38.51 -1.43 -11.94
CA ILE A 840 39.47 -0.61 -12.70
C ILE A 840 40.86 -1.22 -12.62
N GLU A 841 41.29 -1.71 -11.44
CA GLU A 841 42.55 -2.43 -11.26
C GLU A 841 42.67 -3.66 -12.18
N LYS A 842 41.59 -4.44 -12.32
CA LYS A 842 41.57 -5.65 -13.15
C LYS A 842 41.49 -5.36 -14.66
N ILE A 843 40.85 -4.27 -15.05
CA ILE A 843 40.80 -3.81 -16.44
C ILE A 843 42.14 -3.24 -16.89
N ASN A 844 42.85 -2.56 -16.01
CA ASN A 844 44.19 -1.97 -16.21
C ASN A 844 44.36 -1.16 -17.51
N GLU A 845 43.38 -0.34 -17.86
CA GLU A 845 43.42 0.55 -19.02
C GLU A 845 43.76 2.00 -18.60
N PRO A 846 44.73 2.66 -19.30
CA PRO A 846 45.20 4.03 -18.92
C PRO A 846 44.10 5.10 -18.94
N LYS A 847 43.03 4.90 -19.72
CA LYS A 847 41.91 5.84 -19.77
C LYS A 847 41.22 6.06 -18.42
N TYR A 848 41.41 5.17 -17.44
CA TYR A 848 40.82 5.28 -16.11
C TYR A 848 41.71 5.99 -15.08
N ASN A 849 42.96 6.38 -15.44
CA ASN A 849 43.86 7.04 -14.50
C ASN A 849 43.28 8.33 -13.91
N SER A 850 42.54 9.10 -14.72
CA SER A 850 41.82 10.30 -14.23
C SER A 850 40.77 10.01 -13.15
N LEU A 851 40.16 8.83 -13.15
CA LEU A 851 39.24 8.39 -12.11
C LEU A 851 39.96 7.95 -10.84
N LEU A 852 41.16 7.35 -10.97
CA LEU A 852 42.02 7.02 -9.84
C LEU A 852 42.55 8.28 -9.17
N GLU A 853 43.00 9.28 -9.94
CA GLU A 853 43.39 10.60 -9.43
C GLU A 853 42.27 11.28 -8.65
N MET A 854 41.05 11.27 -9.21
CA MET A 854 39.88 11.78 -8.50
C MET A 854 39.60 11.05 -7.17
N ALA A 855 39.88 9.75 -7.11
CA ALA A 855 39.69 8.94 -5.92
C ALA A 855 40.77 9.14 -4.84
N LEU A 856 41.91 9.76 -5.17
CA LEU A 856 42.93 10.18 -4.18
C LEU A 856 42.42 11.29 -3.24
N ASP A 857 41.48 12.13 -3.71
CA ASP A 857 40.84 13.20 -2.93
C ASP A 857 39.57 12.74 -2.22
N ASP A 858 39.30 11.42 -2.19
CA ASP A 858 38.12 10.87 -1.56
C ASP A 858 38.05 11.17 -0.05
N SER A 859 36.88 11.40 0.48
CA SER A 859 36.65 11.64 1.91
C SER A 859 37.05 10.46 2.80
N HIS A 860 37.03 9.23 2.28
CA HIS A 860 37.25 8.00 3.05
C HIS A 860 38.67 7.43 2.84
N GLU A 861 39.41 7.21 3.92
CA GLU A 861 40.79 6.75 3.91
C GLU A 861 41.02 5.46 3.10
N LYS A 862 40.15 4.44 3.25
CA LYS A 862 40.29 3.17 2.51
C LYS A 862 40.22 3.33 0.99
N VAL A 863 39.40 4.28 0.51
CA VAL A 863 39.24 4.59 -0.92
C VAL A 863 40.53 5.25 -1.43
N ARG A 864 41.03 6.26 -0.70
CA ARG A 864 42.27 6.94 -1.04
C ARG A 864 43.47 5.96 -1.08
N LYS A 865 43.61 5.10 -0.05
CA LYS A 865 44.70 4.09 -0.02
C LYS A 865 44.62 3.15 -1.21
N LYS A 866 43.42 2.62 -1.52
CA LYS A 866 43.23 1.70 -2.66
C LYS A 866 43.52 2.37 -4.01
N ALA A 867 43.15 3.61 -4.21
CA ALA A 867 43.45 4.38 -5.42
C ALA A 867 44.97 4.60 -5.58
N ALA A 868 45.69 4.95 -4.49
CA ALA A 868 47.13 5.12 -4.48
C ALA A 868 47.87 3.80 -4.79
N GLU A 869 47.46 2.67 -4.22
CA GLU A 869 48.01 1.35 -4.51
C GLU A 869 47.90 0.99 -6.00
N ILE A 870 46.77 1.24 -6.63
CA ILE A 870 46.54 0.96 -8.04
C ILE A 870 47.40 1.84 -8.93
N LEU A 871 47.52 3.14 -8.67
CA LEU A 871 48.37 4.05 -9.45
C LEU A 871 49.85 3.66 -9.35
N GLN A 872 50.37 3.33 -8.15
CA GLN A 872 51.73 2.85 -7.96
C GLN A 872 52.03 1.54 -8.69
N SER A 873 51.05 0.63 -8.78
CA SER A 873 51.20 -0.63 -9.51
C SER A 873 51.20 -0.41 -11.03
N THR A 874 50.42 0.54 -11.52
CA THR A 874 50.33 0.88 -12.95
C THR A 874 51.62 1.57 -13.43
N GLU A 875 52.24 2.45 -12.64
CA GLU A 875 53.52 3.08 -12.94
C GLU A 875 54.68 2.06 -13.01
N LYS A 876 54.67 1.04 -12.15
CA LYS A 876 55.67 -0.05 -12.17
C LYS A 876 55.57 -0.98 -13.36
N THR A 877 54.42 -1.08 -14.02
CA THR A 877 54.20 -1.94 -15.19
C THR A 877 54.48 -1.21 -16.52
N THR A 878 54.64 0.11 -16.48
CA THR A 878 54.93 0.94 -17.66
C THR A 878 56.40 1.24 -17.85
N PHE A 879 57.29 0.85 -16.89
CA PHE A 879 58.74 0.78 -16.98
C PHE A 879 59.19 -0.68 -17.19
#